data_bb41a319d253c49ee420b841ed935fc8
#
_entry.id   bb41a319d253c49ee420b841ed935fc8
#
_cell.length_a   1.000
_cell.length_b   1.000
_cell.length_c   1.000
_cell.angle_alpha   90.00
_cell.angle_beta   90.00
_cell.angle_gamma   90.00
#
_symmetry.space_group_name_H-M   'P 1'
#
loop_
_entity.id
_entity.type
_entity.pdbx_description
1 polymer ?
#
loop_
_entity_poly.entity_id
_entity_poly.type
_entity_poly.pdbx_seq_one_letter_code
_entity_poly.pdbx_strand_id
1 'polypeptide(L)'
;MILFPLLMAGTVLFAQAVDTVAVAEKKSERNMMLNAESATVPREINIGLPEGGNGAIVYVDGTKHANGLPRSQFHWAGGNFYEPQGSIGLMEAVITSGEIGVLVDSKTKFGTDILEGKFTFGSSTNGMVRFDGAVRGAVKGTKGLYFALGAYVNNDPTNVNAPNRPFVDQKQIYNLALSKRWENTTLDAIYRFSACSDNVDGGYSFAPFVYNGDGTISPYGDFRLGRDCYFTADDAVSYMDIRNGEMKTGSLGNMDRRYIHDMNLKASHRHHTGWDLGANLHLMYMQPSQYVKMALAGIDNVTADRGFFNADGTPFSGYMQNRLVTVEDQKEFDANLKLSAVRRFNSRHKLRMGMELVYSKQDNYASTFYYAHTVVANPSRILKGDKSTWGMNTSGLFYDACRVYAPIYAIYDANPTDRLLLRTGLRVRPVYQNVLNAARLNGEAKNVRVDGFNLVDRNLCELHTLSIPAVDYAFSEHMNLRLVDRLFFMAEGFYSMTTKSASYYKNATIPSTAPIGNALGRGGLTYDNKWMDVTALVSYITSWNNAKVMTVTKQIAGVSETIPWTAQYGIGTLGFTLDGNLHLGNFNMHLLGTWQDPRYKNYKNEFVFSDGTTEVIDYTGNHVTGISQLMFEIDPSYSWKKVRVWASARYYSSQYVSRTNLAYFAGHWETFAGVDWKILDQLKFSANFVNVLFQNGSKGSIDVADTITDASLLQNYVMSGSYIRPFTVDFLLTYTF
;
A
#
# COMPACT_ATOMS: atom_id res chain seq x y z
N MET A 1 27.17 -23.65 -33.76
CA MET A 1 26.53 -22.32 -33.68
C MET A 1 25.12 -22.28 -34.27
N ILE A 2 24.47 -23.42 -34.54
CA ILE A 2 23.13 -23.52 -35.14
C ILE A 2 22.08 -24.10 -34.12
N LEU A 3 22.51 -24.57 -32.97
CA LEU A 3 21.61 -25.16 -31.94
C LEU A 3 20.99 -24.13 -30.98
N PHE A 4 21.53 -22.91 -30.93
CA PHE A 4 21.04 -21.88 -29.99
C PHE A 4 19.72 -21.21 -30.40
N PRO A 5 19.40 -21.00 -31.69
CA PRO A 5 18.09 -20.48 -32.09
C PRO A 5 16.94 -21.48 -31.96
N LEU A 6 17.23 -22.79 -32.05
CA LEU A 6 16.18 -23.83 -31.92
C LEU A 6 15.73 -24.06 -30.46
N LEU A 7 16.61 -23.86 -29.49
CA LEU A 7 16.26 -23.94 -28.07
C LEU A 7 15.42 -22.72 -27.62
N MET A 8 15.64 -21.56 -28.21
CA MET A 8 14.86 -20.36 -27.94
C MET A 8 13.50 -20.38 -28.65
N ALA A 9 13.40 -20.99 -29.84
CA ALA A 9 12.14 -21.18 -30.54
C ALA A 9 11.22 -22.22 -29.86
N GLY A 10 11.82 -23.27 -29.26
CA GLY A 10 11.09 -24.27 -28.49
C GLY A 10 10.53 -23.74 -27.15
N THR A 11 11.18 -22.76 -26.55
CA THR A 11 10.70 -22.11 -25.32
C THR A 11 9.57 -21.10 -25.57
N VAL A 12 9.50 -20.51 -26.74
CA VAL A 12 8.45 -19.55 -27.11
C VAL A 12 7.12 -20.25 -27.41
N LEU A 13 7.13 -21.45 -27.98
CA LEU A 13 5.89 -22.22 -28.31
C LEU A 13 5.23 -22.88 -27.08
N PHE A 14 5.99 -23.18 -26.03
CA PHE A 14 5.43 -23.73 -24.77
C PHE A 14 5.08 -22.63 -23.76
N ALA A 15 5.69 -21.45 -23.87
CA ALA A 15 5.31 -20.27 -23.11
C ALA A 15 3.90 -19.76 -23.49
N GLN A 16 3.44 -19.95 -24.71
CA GLN A 16 2.16 -19.40 -25.17
C GLN A 16 0.92 -20.05 -24.53
N ALA A 17 0.97 -21.29 -24.10
CA ALA A 17 -0.17 -21.90 -23.38
C ALA A 17 -0.18 -21.58 -21.87
N VAL A 18 0.97 -21.22 -21.30
CA VAL A 18 1.14 -20.80 -19.90
C VAL A 18 1.01 -19.29 -19.76
N ASP A 19 1.30 -18.56 -20.84
CA ASP A 19 1.31 -17.09 -20.85
C ASP A 19 -0.08 -16.45 -21.01
N THR A 20 -1.15 -17.17 -21.32
CA THR A 20 -2.46 -16.53 -21.52
C THR A 20 -3.03 -15.98 -20.22
N VAL A 21 -2.88 -16.67 -19.10
CA VAL A 21 -3.26 -16.14 -17.78
C VAL A 21 -2.26 -15.08 -17.33
N ALA A 22 -0.95 -15.31 -17.51
CA ALA A 22 0.09 -14.32 -17.23
C ALA A 22 0.02 -13.09 -18.15
N VAL A 23 -0.46 -13.23 -19.38
CA VAL A 23 -0.67 -12.10 -20.31
C VAL A 23 -1.90 -11.29 -19.93
N ALA A 24 -2.98 -11.90 -19.43
CA ALA A 24 -4.12 -11.18 -18.86
C ALA A 24 -3.70 -10.38 -17.62
N GLU A 25 -2.94 -10.98 -16.70
CA GLU A 25 -2.37 -10.30 -15.55
C GLU A 25 -1.43 -9.15 -15.96
N LYS A 26 -0.56 -9.32 -16.94
CA LYS A 26 0.33 -8.27 -17.47
C LYS A 26 -0.42 -7.09 -18.09
N LYS A 27 -1.58 -7.30 -18.70
CA LYS A 27 -2.36 -6.22 -19.28
C LYS A 27 -3.09 -5.39 -18.23
N SER A 28 -3.42 -5.94 -17.06
CA SER A 28 -4.03 -5.20 -15.95
C SER A 28 -3.06 -4.26 -15.23
N GLU A 29 -1.74 -4.45 -15.35
CA GLU A 29 -0.70 -3.64 -14.69
C GLU A 29 -0.79 -2.16 -15.03
N ARG A 30 -1.15 -1.85 -16.27
CA ARG A 30 -1.27 -0.47 -16.73
C ARG A 30 -2.32 0.30 -15.91
N ASN A 31 -3.38 -0.39 -15.53
CA ASN A 31 -4.49 0.17 -14.79
C ASN A 31 -4.18 0.33 -13.30
N MET A 32 -3.27 -0.47 -12.77
CA MET A 32 -2.78 -0.33 -11.39
C MET A 32 -1.98 0.96 -11.16
N MET A 33 -1.26 1.42 -12.19
CA MET A 33 -0.45 2.64 -12.08
C MET A 33 -1.25 3.93 -12.23
N LEU A 34 -2.46 3.88 -12.79
CA LEU A 34 -3.34 5.03 -12.88
C LEU A 34 -4.08 5.19 -11.54
N ASN A 35 -3.62 6.12 -10.73
CA ASN A 35 -4.20 6.45 -9.44
C ASN A 35 -4.79 7.87 -9.48
N ALA A 36 -6.05 7.99 -9.09
CA ALA A 36 -6.73 9.28 -9.02
C ALA A 36 -6.22 10.19 -7.89
N GLU A 37 -5.49 9.65 -6.94
CA GLU A 37 -4.97 10.38 -5.78
C GLU A 37 -3.52 10.79 -5.95
N SER A 38 -2.70 9.98 -6.62
CA SER A 38 -1.27 10.19 -6.76
C SER A 38 -0.77 9.83 -8.16
N ALA A 39 0.18 10.62 -8.67
CA ALA A 39 0.87 10.33 -9.93
C ALA A 39 2.01 9.30 -9.78
N THR A 40 2.42 8.97 -8.57
CA THR A 40 3.63 8.18 -8.28
C THR A 40 3.37 6.89 -7.51
N VAL A 41 2.15 6.68 -7.03
CA VAL A 41 1.75 5.51 -6.25
C VAL A 41 0.67 4.75 -7.02
N PRO A 42 0.72 3.40 -7.08
CA PRO A 42 -0.35 2.63 -7.69
C PRO A 42 -1.65 2.80 -6.90
N ARG A 43 -2.77 2.58 -7.58
CA ARG A 43 -4.07 2.59 -6.91
C ARG A 43 -4.14 1.50 -5.84
N GLU A 44 -4.89 1.76 -4.81
CA GLU A 44 -5.28 0.72 -3.86
C GLU A 44 -6.23 -0.28 -4.53
N ILE A 45 -5.92 -1.56 -4.38
CA ILE A 45 -6.75 -2.65 -4.90
C ILE A 45 -7.35 -3.39 -3.72
N ASN A 46 -8.66 -3.27 -3.59
CA ASN A 46 -9.39 -3.99 -2.56
C ASN A 46 -9.98 -5.28 -3.14
N ILE A 47 -9.53 -6.41 -2.62
CA ILE A 47 -9.96 -7.75 -3.02
C ILE A 47 -10.97 -8.37 -2.03
N GLY A 48 -11.72 -7.54 -1.32
CA GLY A 48 -12.68 -8.01 -0.33
C GLY A 48 -12.09 -8.35 1.04
N LEU A 49 -10.83 -7.99 1.30
CA LEU A 49 -10.13 -8.17 2.57
C LEU A 49 -9.48 -6.83 3.01
N PRO A 50 -10.24 -5.90 3.61
CA PRO A 50 -9.78 -4.53 3.85
C PRO A 50 -8.58 -4.40 4.78
N GLU A 51 -8.40 -5.32 5.68
CA GLU A 51 -7.31 -5.26 6.68
C GLU A 51 -6.10 -6.15 6.32
N GLY A 52 -6.18 -6.90 5.24
CA GLY A 52 -5.16 -7.89 4.87
C GLY A 52 -4.44 -7.65 3.55
N GLY A 53 -4.77 -6.62 2.78
CA GLY A 53 -4.20 -6.52 1.44
C GLY A 53 -4.63 -5.31 0.62
N ASN A 54 -4.78 -4.18 1.26
CA ASN A 54 -5.20 -2.94 0.61
C ASN A 54 -4.08 -2.31 -0.21
N GLY A 55 -3.51 -2.99 -1.13
CA GLY A 55 -2.48 -2.45 -1.97
C GLY A 55 -1.62 -3.52 -2.63
N ALA A 56 -0.77 -3.10 -3.55
CA ALA A 56 0.21 -3.98 -4.14
C ALA A 56 1.32 -4.31 -3.13
N ILE A 57 1.63 -5.58 -2.96
CA ILE A 57 2.81 -6.02 -2.24
C ILE A 57 3.99 -5.88 -3.20
N VAL A 58 4.92 -4.98 -2.88
CA VAL A 58 6.02 -4.65 -3.77
C VAL A 58 7.29 -5.34 -3.34
N TYR A 59 7.90 -6.03 -4.29
CA TYR A 59 9.23 -6.60 -4.23
C TYR A 59 10.16 -5.80 -5.12
N VAL A 60 11.42 -5.77 -4.75
CA VAL A 60 12.47 -5.21 -5.60
C VAL A 60 13.59 -6.25 -5.68
N ASP A 61 13.92 -6.65 -6.90
CA ASP A 61 14.92 -7.66 -7.15
C ASP A 61 14.72 -8.97 -6.38
N GLY A 62 13.45 -9.34 -6.16
CA GLY A 62 13.06 -10.59 -5.49
C GLY A 62 13.05 -10.52 -3.96
N THR A 63 13.18 -9.35 -3.36
CA THR A 63 13.18 -9.15 -1.90
C THR A 63 12.11 -8.14 -1.47
N LYS A 64 11.56 -8.33 -0.27
CA LYS A 64 10.60 -7.44 0.39
C LYS A 64 11.20 -6.92 1.68
N HIS A 65 10.90 -5.70 2.07
CA HIS A 65 11.22 -5.19 3.39
C HIS A 65 10.38 -5.93 4.45
N ALA A 66 11.03 -6.36 5.54
CA ALA A 66 10.43 -7.25 6.52
C ALA A 66 9.35 -6.58 7.38
N ASN A 67 9.51 -5.30 7.63
CA ASN A 67 8.59 -4.53 8.46
C ASN A 67 7.77 -3.58 7.61
N GLY A 68 6.66 -3.90 7.16
CA GLY A 68 5.76 -3.19 6.29
C GLY A 68 5.59 -1.67 6.43
N LEU A 69 6.69 -0.93 6.50
CA LEU A 69 6.63 0.51 6.33
C LEU A 69 6.07 0.84 4.93
N PRO A 70 5.40 1.98 4.73
CA PRO A 70 4.78 2.34 3.45
C PRO A 70 5.83 2.66 2.38
N ARG A 71 6.68 1.69 2.07
CA ARG A 71 7.82 1.79 1.15
C ARG A 71 7.54 1.32 -0.25
N SER A 72 6.37 0.74 -0.47
CA SER A 72 5.87 0.53 -1.81
C SER A 72 5.95 1.81 -2.65
N GLN A 73 5.74 2.97 -2.03
CA GLN A 73 5.87 4.27 -2.66
C GLN A 73 7.26 4.57 -3.20
N PHE A 74 8.32 4.04 -2.58
CA PHE A 74 9.70 4.22 -3.06
C PHE A 74 10.05 3.30 -4.21
N HIS A 75 9.44 2.14 -4.26
CA HIS A 75 9.77 1.11 -5.24
C HIS A 75 9.13 1.36 -6.62
N TRP A 76 8.04 2.12 -6.66
CA TRP A 76 7.41 2.51 -7.91
C TRP A 76 8.09 3.67 -8.61
N ALA A 77 8.96 4.38 -7.90
CA ALA A 77 9.71 5.49 -8.44
C ALA A 77 10.93 4.98 -9.23
N GLY A 78 11.32 5.69 -10.28
CA GLY A 78 12.49 5.34 -11.09
C GLY A 78 12.20 4.24 -12.11
N GLY A 79 11.04 4.26 -12.75
CA GLY A 79 10.60 3.26 -13.74
C GLY A 79 11.52 3.10 -14.95
N ASN A 80 12.38 4.09 -15.26
CA ASN A 80 13.36 3.96 -16.33
C ASN A 80 14.55 3.07 -15.95
N PHE A 81 14.82 2.87 -14.66
CA PHE A 81 15.89 2.02 -14.17
C PHE A 81 15.49 0.54 -14.15
N TYR A 82 14.20 0.25 -14.02
CA TYR A 82 13.68 -1.12 -13.91
C TYR A 82 13.19 -1.66 -15.25
N GLU A 83 13.10 -2.99 -15.33
CA GLU A 83 12.33 -3.66 -16.37
C GLU A 83 10.84 -3.28 -16.19
N PRO A 84 10.03 -3.32 -17.29
CA PRO A 84 8.60 -3.19 -17.17
C PRO A 84 8.07 -4.20 -16.15
N GLN A 85 7.34 -3.68 -15.16
CA GLN A 85 6.83 -4.48 -14.05
C GLN A 85 5.67 -5.35 -14.51
N GLY A 86 5.60 -6.55 -13.97
CA GLY A 86 4.52 -7.49 -14.15
C GLY A 86 3.90 -7.87 -12.82
N SER A 87 2.56 -8.07 -12.79
CA SER A 87 1.93 -8.67 -11.63
C SER A 87 2.36 -10.12 -11.48
N ILE A 88 2.45 -10.57 -10.23
CA ILE A 88 2.84 -11.94 -9.89
C ILE A 88 1.58 -12.70 -9.50
N GLY A 89 1.31 -13.83 -10.14
CA GLY A 89 0.16 -14.66 -9.85
C GLY A 89 0.17 -15.28 -8.43
N LEU A 90 -0.97 -15.78 -7.97
CA LEU A 90 -1.13 -16.38 -6.64
C LEU A 90 -0.12 -17.51 -6.35
N MET A 91 0.24 -18.30 -7.35
CA MET A 91 1.25 -19.36 -7.18
C MET A 91 2.62 -18.79 -6.79
N GLU A 92 2.99 -17.64 -7.34
CA GLU A 92 4.25 -16.99 -7.00
C GLU A 92 4.24 -16.38 -5.59
N ALA A 93 3.05 -16.18 -5.00
CA ALA A 93 2.93 -15.79 -3.60
C ALA A 93 3.56 -16.80 -2.64
N VAL A 94 3.59 -18.07 -3.01
CA VAL A 94 4.26 -19.14 -2.23
C VAL A 94 5.76 -18.86 -2.08
N ILE A 95 6.44 -18.39 -3.12
CA ILE A 95 7.88 -18.08 -3.07
C ILE A 95 8.19 -16.63 -2.66
N THR A 96 7.17 -15.82 -2.43
CA THR A 96 7.31 -14.41 -2.04
C THR A 96 6.72 -14.16 -0.63
N SER A 97 5.50 -13.66 -0.55
CA SER A 97 4.88 -13.25 0.72
C SER A 97 4.30 -14.40 1.55
N GLY A 98 3.77 -15.40 0.90
CA GLY A 98 2.88 -16.39 1.53
C GLY A 98 1.50 -15.81 1.88
N GLU A 99 1.11 -14.68 1.26
CA GLU A 99 -0.14 -13.95 1.53
C GLU A 99 -0.94 -13.77 0.25
N ILE A 100 -2.27 -13.71 0.36
CA ILE A 100 -3.15 -13.38 -0.76
C ILE A 100 -3.02 -11.87 -1.03
N GLY A 101 -2.78 -11.50 -2.28
CA GLY A 101 -2.70 -10.09 -2.67
C GLY A 101 -2.17 -9.91 -4.09
N VAL A 102 -2.12 -8.66 -4.53
CA VAL A 102 -1.47 -8.31 -5.78
C VAL A 102 0.02 -8.10 -5.51
N LEU A 103 0.85 -8.92 -6.14
CA LEU A 103 2.30 -8.89 -5.97
C LEU A 103 2.95 -8.26 -7.20
N VAL A 104 3.92 -7.39 -6.98
CA VAL A 104 4.71 -6.77 -8.05
C VAL A 104 6.19 -6.85 -7.71
N ASP A 105 7.03 -7.28 -8.63
CA ASP A 105 8.48 -7.37 -8.45
C ASP A 105 9.19 -6.48 -9.49
N SER A 106 9.76 -5.37 -9.03
CA SER A 106 10.56 -4.44 -9.83
C SER A 106 11.97 -5.00 -9.98
N LYS A 107 12.36 -5.38 -11.21
CA LYS A 107 13.69 -5.94 -11.50
C LYS A 107 14.60 -4.89 -12.10
N THR A 108 15.82 -4.81 -11.57
CA THR A 108 16.86 -3.96 -12.14
C THR A 108 17.18 -4.38 -13.58
N LYS A 109 17.09 -3.45 -14.51
CA LYS A 109 17.51 -3.64 -15.89
C LYS A 109 18.98 -3.32 -16.05
N PHE A 110 19.80 -4.34 -16.23
CA PHE A 110 21.24 -4.18 -16.46
C PHE A 110 21.56 -3.83 -17.91
N GLY A 111 22.74 -3.26 -18.11
CA GLY A 111 23.26 -2.95 -19.43
C GLY A 111 23.54 -4.18 -20.30
N THR A 112 23.70 -3.92 -21.58
CA THR A 112 24.17 -4.82 -22.62
C THR A 112 25.48 -4.28 -23.20
N ASP A 113 26.00 -4.85 -24.31
CA ASP A 113 27.18 -4.33 -24.98
C ASP A 113 26.95 -2.95 -25.61
N ILE A 114 25.70 -2.55 -25.80
CA ILE A 114 25.32 -1.25 -26.33
C ILE A 114 25.03 -0.30 -25.17
N LEU A 115 25.59 0.91 -25.25
CA LEU A 115 25.23 1.99 -24.32
C LEU A 115 23.80 2.48 -24.64
N GLU A 116 22.93 2.42 -23.68
CA GLU A 116 21.55 2.90 -23.79
C GLU A 116 21.19 3.83 -22.64
N GLY A 117 20.39 4.83 -22.92
CA GLY A 117 19.89 5.77 -21.93
C GLY A 117 18.41 6.10 -22.15
N LYS A 118 17.72 6.34 -21.07
CA LYS A 118 16.34 6.78 -21.08
C LYS A 118 16.12 7.84 -20.01
N PHE A 119 15.66 9.00 -20.42
CA PHE A 119 15.40 10.15 -19.55
C PHE A 119 13.98 10.64 -19.76
N THR A 120 13.26 10.80 -18.67
CA THR A 120 11.90 11.34 -18.67
C THR A 120 11.85 12.59 -17.77
N PHE A 121 11.46 13.70 -18.33
CA PHE A 121 11.13 14.93 -17.61
C PHE A 121 9.63 15.04 -17.51
N GLY A 122 9.12 15.33 -16.32
CA GLY A 122 7.70 15.49 -16.05
C GLY A 122 7.39 16.82 -15.38
N SER A 123 6.25 17.38 -15.73
CA SER A 123 5.65 18.53 -15.05
C SER A 123 4.13 18.37 -15.07
N SER A 124 3.43 19.08 -14.22
CA SER A 124 1.98 19.06 -14.20
C SER A 124 1.38 20.44 -13.95
N THR A 125 0.09 20.56 -14.22
CA THR A 125 -0.65 21.82 -13.99
C THR A 125 -0.78 22.19 -12.52
N ASN A 126 -0.55 21.24 -11.58
CA ASN A 126 -0.48 21.53 -10.14
C ASN A 126 0.93 21.90 -9.65
N GLY A 127 1.92 21.97 -10.54
CA GLY A 127 3.28 22.39 -10.19
C GLY A 127 4.24 21.24 -9.83
N MET A 128 3.87 19.97 -10.08
CA MET A 128 4.80 18.84 -9.95
C MET A 128 5.98 19.00 -10.92
N VAL A 129 7.18 18.67 -10.46
CA VAL A 129 8.39 18.57 -11.27
C VAL A 129 9.05 17.22 -11.01
N ARG A 130 9.28 16.45 -12.08
CA ARG A 130 9.84 15.10 -12.01
C ARG A 130 10.95 14.90 -13.02
N PHE A 131 11.99 14.20 -12.59
CA PHE A 131 13.02 13.63 -13.43
C PHE A 131 13.17 12.15 -13.14
N ASP A 132 13.21 11.34 -14.18
CA ASP A 132 13.48 9.89 -14.11
C ASP A 132 14.48 9.55 -15.21
N GLY A 133 15.70 9.21 -14.83
CA GLY A 133 16.79 8.94 -15.75
C GLY A 133 17.49 7.62 -15.44
N ALA A 134 17.85 6.90 -16.52
CA ALA A 134 18.71 5.73 -16.41
C ALA A 134 19.67 5.64 -17.62
N VAL A 135 20.91 5.25 -17.33
CA VAL A 135 21.93 4.95 -18.33
C VAL A 135 22.55 3.60 -18.00
N ARG A 136 22.75 2.77 -18.99
CA ARG A 136 23.31 1.44 -18.82
C ARG A 136 24.14 1.00 -20.03
N GLY A 137 25.11 0.10 -19.80
CA GLY A 137 25.97 -0.40 -20.85
C GLY A 137 27.09 -1.29 -20.35
N ALA A 138 28.03 -1.65 -21.23
CA ALA A 138 29.23 -2.37 -20.86
C ALA A 138 30.31 -1.43 -20.29
N VAL A 139 31.04 -1.89 -19.30
CA VAL A 139 32.21 -1.17 -18.79
C VAL A 139 33.35 -1.36 -19.79
N LYS A 140 33.82 -0.26 -20.41
CA LYS A 140 34.81 -0.26 -21.45
C LYS A 140 36.13 -0.92 -21.02
N GLY A 141 36.67 -1.77 -21.83
CA GLY A 141 37.93 -2.49 -21.53
C GLY A 141 37.76 -3.73 -20.63
N THR A 142 36.56 -4.10 -20.26
CA THR A 142 36.28 -5.28 -19.42
C THR A 142 35.31 -6.23 -20.13
N LYS A 143 35.66 -7.51 -20.21
CA LYS A 143 34.77 -8.51 -20.80
C LYS A 143 33.67 -8.92 -19.83
N GLY A 144 32.39 -8.79 -20.23
CA GLY A 144 31.22 -9.26 -19.46
C GLY A 144 30.96 -8.48 -18.18
N LEU A 145 31.44 -7.24 -18.03
CA LEU A 145 31.09 -6.35 -16.94
C LEU A 145 30.17 -5.24 -17.46
N TYR A 146 29.01 -5.10 -16.84
CA TYR A 146 27.98 -4.16 -17.22
C TYR A 146 27.62 -3.26 -16.03
N PHE A 147 27.15 -2.07 -16.33
CA PHE A 147 26.68 -1.12 -15.33
C PHE A 147 25.26 -0.63 -15.64
N ALA A 148 24.57 -0.16 -14.63
CA ALA A 148 23.38 0.66 -14.75
C ALA A 148 23.38 1.72 -13.66
N LEU A 149 23.07 2.96 -14.05
CA LEU A 149 22.93 4.12 -13.18
C LEU A 149 21.51 4.65 -13.33
N GLY A 150 20.88 5.01 -12.23
CA GLY A 150 19.53 5.59 -12.22
C GLY A 150 19.43 6.74 -11.24
N ALA A 151 18.64 7.75 -11.60
CA ALA A 151 18.28 8.86 -10.73
C ALA A 151 16.80 9.17 -10.93
N TYR A 152 16.08 9.25 -9.82
CA TYR A 152 14.69 9.68 -9.79
C TYR A 152 14.55 10.81 -8.79
N VAL A 153 13.98 11.92 -9.24
CA VAL A 153 13.66 13.08 -8.40
C VAL A 153 12.22 13.48 -8.68
N ASN A 154 11.42 13.56 -7.63
CA ASN A 154 10.03 14.02 -7.69
C ASN A 154 9.80 15.07 -6.62
N ASN A 155 9.23 16.21 -7.02
CA ASN A 155 8.75 17.26 -6.14
C ASN A 155 7.30 17.54 -6.55
N ASP A 156 6.36 17.05 -5.76
CA ASP A 156 4.92 17.17 -6.03
C ASP A 156 4.26 17.97 -4.91
N PRO A 157 3.68 19.14 -5.21
CA PRO A 157 2.89 19.89 -4.25
C PRO A 157 1.59 19.19 -3.89
N THR A 158 1.21 18.13 -4.66
CA THR A 158 -0.09 17.48 -4.59
C THR A 158 -1.24 18.50 -4.79
N ASN A 159 -2.43 18.26 -4.23
CA ASN A 159 -3.56 19.18 -4.34
C ASN A 159 -3.69 20.10 -3.11
N VAL A 160 -2.68 20.13 -2.25
CA VAL A 160 -2.84 20.68 -0.89
C VAL A 160 -2.55 22.16 -0.83
N ASN A 161 -1.78 22.71 -1.71
CA ASN A 161 -1.37 24.12 -1.70
C ASN A 161 -0.94 24.61 -0.29
N ALA A 162 -0.10 23.82 0.39
CA ALA A 162 0.30 24.06 1.77
C ALA A 162 1.24 25.28 1.87
N PRO A 163 0.91 26.32 2.64
CA PRO A 163 1.66 27.57 2.65
C PRO A 163 3.06 27.45 3.25
N ASN A 164 3.27 26.47 4.11
CA ASN A 164 4.55 26.21 4.79
C ASN A 164 5.37 25.09 4.16
N ARG A 165 4.85 24.44 3.11
CA ARG A 165 5.47 23.30 2.46
C ARG A 165 5.14 23.26 0.98
N PRO A 166 5.99 23.85 0.11
CA PRO A 166 5.71 23.97 -1.32
C PRO A 166 5.58 22.60 -2.02
N PHE A 167 6.21 21.56 -1.48
CA PHE A 167 6.11 20.19 -1.97
C PHE A 167 5.78 19.25 -0.82
N VAL A 168 4.69 18.54 -0.95
CA VAL A 168 4.21 17.57 0.06
C VAL A 168 4.83 16.20 -0.16
N ASP A 169 5.02 15.79 -1.42
CA ASP A 169 5.70 14.55 -1.78
C ASP A 169 7.05 14.86 -2.45
N GLN A 170 8.15 14.60 -1.74
CA GLN A 170 9.51 14.76 -2.24
C GLN A 170 10.22 13.42 -2.19
N LYS A 171 10.73 12.95 -3.33
CA LYS A 171 11.48 11.71 -3.44
C LYS A 171 12.74 11.92 -4.25
N GLN A 172 13.87 11.45 -3.72
CA GLN A 172 15.13 11.37 -4.42
C GLN A 172 15.65 9.95 -4.27
N ILE A 173 15.83 9.25 -5.38
CA ILE A 173 16.27 7.86 -5.40
C ILE A 173 17.41 7.75 -6.40
N TYR A 174 18.54 7.25 -5.92
CA TYR A 174 19.73 7.03 -6.73
C TYR A 174 20.09 5.56 -6.72
N ASN A 175 20.31 5.00 -7.90
CA ASN A 175 20.60 3.60 -8.09
C ASN A 175 21.95 3.43 -8.80
N LEU A 176 22.73 2.49 -8.29
CA LEU A 176 23.96 1.99 -8.92
C LEU A 176 23.87 0.48 -9.00
N ALA A 177 24.07 -0.08 -10.18
CA ALA A 177 24.11 -1.52 -10.36
C ALA A 177 25.29 -1.93 -11.24
N LEU A 178 25.96 -3.02 -10.85
CA LEU A 178 27.02 -3.68 -11.57
C LEU A 178 26.66 -5.14 -11.79
N SER A 179 26.90 -5.67 -12.99
CA SER A 179 26.64 -7.07 -13.33
C SER A 179 27.88 -7.65 -14.00
N LYS A 180 28.47 -8.69 -13.43
CA LYS A 180 29.55 -9.47 -14.02
C LYS A 180 28.99 -10.79 -14.53
N ARG A 181 29.12 -11.02 -15.83
CA ARG A 181 28.58 -12.20 -16.51
C ARG A 181 29.70 -13.05 -17.06
N TRP A 182 29.67 -14.31 -16.71
CA TRP A 182 30.47 -15.38 -17.30
C TRP A 182 29.53 -16.32 -18.07
N GLU A 183 30.05 -17.38 -18.64
CA GLU A 183 29.25 -18.32 -19.43
C GLU A 183 28.08 -18.93 -18.65
N ASN A 184 28.31 -19.37 -17.42
CA ASN A 184 27.31 -20.06 -16.59
C ASN A 184 27.00 -19.33 -15.26
N THR A 185 27.64 -18.20 -15.02
CA THR A 185 27.50 -17.49 -13.73
C THR A 185 27.29 -16.01 -13.96
N THR A 186 26.41 -15.42 -13.19
CA THR A 186 26.22 -13.97 -13.12
C THR A 186 26.32 -13.53 -11.66
N LEU A 187 27.05 -12.44 -11.41
CA LEU A 187 27.10 -11.76 -10.13
C LEU A 187 26.59 -10.32 -10.32
N ASP A 188 25.59 -9.93 -9.56
CA ASP A 188 25.04 -8.59 -9.57
C ASP A 188 25.24 -7.94 -8.21
N ALA A 189 25.64 -6.67 -8.22
CA ALA A 189 25.68 -5.80 -7.04
C ALA A 189 24.85 -4.57 -7.33
N ILE A 190 23.85 -4.32 -6.49
CA ILE A 190 22.90 -3.22 -6.65
C ILE A 190 22.89 -2.43 -5.35
N TYR A 191 23.07 -1.13 -5.45
CA TYR A 191 22.95 -0.21 -4.33
C TYR A 191 21.93 0.87 -4.66
N ARG A 192 21.07 1.16 -3.69
CA ARG A 192 20.06 2.23 -3.77
C ARG A 192 20.19 3.11 -2.55
N PHE A 193 20.18 4.41 -2.79
CA PHE A 193 19.98 5.42 -1.77
C PHE A 193 18.66 6.14 -2.03
N SER A 194 17.83 6.27 -0.99
CA SER A 194 16.57 6.98 -1.07
C SER A 194 16.50 8.05 0.03
N ALA A 195 16.20 9.27 -0.37
CA ALA A 195 15.88 10.37 0.53
C ALA A 195 14.44 10.80 0.23
N CYS A 196 13.56 10.69 1.21
CA CYS A 196 12.15 10.92 1.03
C CYS A 196 11.56 11.78 2.14
N SER A 197 10.67 12.66 1.74
CA SER A 197 9.83 13.47 2.59
C SER A 197 8.44 13.39 2.02
N ASP A 198 7.60 12.60 2.65
CA ASP A 198 6.20 12.44 2.29
C ASP A 198 5.34 12.45 3.54
N ASN A 199 4.28 13.22 3.51
CA ASN A 199 3.28 13.21 4.57
C ASN A 199 2.25 12.11 4.27
N VAL A 200 2.65 10.85 4.48
CA VAL A 200 1.93 9.66 4.04
C VAL A 200 0.53 9.57 4.65
N ASP A 201 0.39 9.97 5.92
CA ASP A 201 -0.90 9.92 6.61
C ASP A 201 -1.65 11.25 6.53
N GLY A 202 -1.01 12.29 5.99
CA GLY A 202 -1.53 13.64 5.94
C GLY A 202 -2.53 13.90 4.83
N GLY A 203 -2.90 12.89 4.08
CA GLY A 203 -3.85 13.00 2.97
C GLY A 203 -3.51 14.14 2.03
N TYR A 204 -3.21 13.80 0.86
CA TYR A 204 -2.80 14.75 -0.17
C TYR A 204 -3.87 15.78 -0.52
N SER A 205 -5.11 15.58 -0.04
CA SER A 205 -6.27 16.37 -0.44
C SER A 205 -7.31 16.36 0.66
N PHE A 206 -6.98 16.93 1.84
CA PHE A 206 -7.95 17.07 2.92
C PHE A 206 -8.85 18.29 2.72
N ALA A 207 -10.12 18.11 3.08
CA ALA A 207 -11.12 19.15 3.13
C ALA A 207 -12.15 18.86 4.22
N PRO A 208 -12.82 19.89 4.73
CA PRO A 208 -14.02 19.72 5.51
C PRO A 208 -15.23 19.47 4.61
N PHE A 209 -16.08 18.54 5.01
CA PHE A 209 -17.30 18.16 4.30
C PHE A 209 -18.52 18.16 5.19
N VAL A 210 -19.69 18.29 4.57
CA VAL A 210 -20.99 17.99 5.17
C VAL A 210 -21.50 16.69 4.56
N TYR A 211 -21.87 15.74 5.40
CA TYR A 211 -22.56 14.52 5.00
C TYR A 211 -24.06 14.82 4.85
N ASN A 212 -24.64 14.57 3.67
CA ASN A 212 -26.02 14.96 3.35
C ASN A 212 -27.07 13.92 3.81
N GLY A 213 -26.62 12.78 4.36
CA GLY A 213 -27.51 11.72 4.85
C GLY A 213 -27.96 10.72 3.79
N ASP A 214 -27.73 11.01 2.51
CA ASP A 214 -28.10 10.17 1.35
C ASP A 214 -26.88 9.49 0.69
N GLY A 215 -25.74 9.47 1.39
CA GLY A 215 -24.48 8.96 0.88
C GLY A 215 -23.65 9.99 0.12
N THR A 216 -24.20 11.16 -0.17
CA THR A 216 -23.45 12.24 -0.80
C THR A 216 -22.78 13.15 0.24
N ILE A 217 -21.70 13.80 -0.16
CA ILE A 217 -21.01 14.79 0.64
C ILE A 217 -20.78 16.05 -0.20
N SER A 218 -20.81 17.20 0.49
CA SER A 218 -20.54 18.51 -0.10
C SER A 218 -19.41 19.20 0.66
N PRO A 219 -18.57 20.02 0.01
CA PRO A 219 -17.61 20.85 0.75
C PRO A 219 -18.32 21.69 1.81
N TYR A 220 -17.71 21.78 3.00
CA TYR A 220 -18.26 22.58 4.08
C TYR A 220 -18.00 24.08 3.86
N GLY A 221 -19.04 24.89 3.99
CA GLY A 221 -18.95 26.34 3.78
C GLY A 221 -18.49 26.69 2.37
N ASP A 222 -17.60 27.68 2.27
CA ASP A 222 -17.07 28.17 0.98
C ASP A 222 -15.80 27.45 0.54
N PHE A 223 -15.47 26.29 1.12
CA PHE A 223 -14.23 25.56 0.81
C PHE A 223 -14.20 25.06 -0.64
N ARG A 224 -13.16 25.43 -1.39
CA ARG A 224 -13.00 25.07 -2.80
C ARG A 224 -11.96 23.96 -2.95
N LEU A 225 -12.41 22.78 -3.32
CA LEU A 225 -11.57 21.61 -3.53
C LEU A 225 -10.47 21.89 -4.58
N GLY A 226 -9.22 21.55 -4.25
CA GLY A 226 -8.07 21.73 -5.12
C GLY A 226 -7.56 23.18 -5.24
N ARG A 227 -8.14 24.12 -4.51
CA ARG A 227 -7.69 25.53 -4.47
C ARG A 227 -7.36 26.00 -3.07
N ASP A 228 -8.21 25.66 -2.12
CA ASP A 228 -8.08 26.14 -0.76
C ASP A 228 -7.25 25.16 0.07
N CYS A 229 -6.46 25.70 0.98
CA CYS A 229 -5.63 24.92 1.89
C CYS A 229 -6.41 24.59 3.16
N TYR A 230 -6.28 23.35 3.64
CA TYR A 230 -6.83 22.92 4.94
C TYR A 230 -5.73 22.67 5.97
N PHE A 231 -4.59 23.35 5.81
CA PHE A 231 -3.47 23.35 6.76
C PHE A 231 -3.22 24.77 7.27
N THR A 232 -2.80 24.86 8.53
CA THR A 232 -2.42 26.15 9.11
C THR A 232 -1.13 26.67 8.49
N ALA A 233 -1.04 27.99 8.26
CA ALA A 233 0.21 28.63 7.83
C ALA A 233 1.27 28.55 8.93
N ASP A 234 0.87 28.66 10.19
CA ASP A 234 1.73 28.41 11.36
C ASP A 234 1.94 26.91 11.52
N ASP A 235 3.17 26.46 11.30
CA ASP A 235 3.60 25.07 11.39
C ASP A 235 4.49 24.79 12.62
N ALA A 236 4.78 25.81 13.44
CA ALA A 236 5.58 25.67 14.64
C ALA A 236 4.86 24.80 15.68
N VAL A 237 5.55 23.82 16.21
CA VAL A 237 5.05 22.91 17.23
C VAL A 237 6.05 22.79 18.38
N SER A 238 5.52 22.70 19.61
CA SER A 238 6.29 22.32 20.79
C SER A 238 5.78 20.96 21.27
N TYR A 239 6.66 20.02 21.43
CA TYR A 239 6.32 18.68 21.88
C TYR A 239 7.36 18.14 22.84
N MET A 240 6.97 17.20 23.66
CA MET A 240 7.86 16.55 24.61
C MET A 240 8.44 15.28 23.99
N ASP A 241 9.75 15.12 24.03
CA ASP A 241 10.41 13.88 23.66
C ASP A 241 10.13 12.81 24.73
N ILE A 242 9.43 11.75 24.33
CA ILE A 242 9.04 10.68 25.27
C ILE A 242 10.21 9.91 25.86
N ARG A 243 11.42 10.04 25.32
CA ARG A 243 12.60 9.32 25.80
C ARG A 243 13.20 9.95 27.04
N ASN A 244 13.16 11.27 27.16
CA ASN A 244 13.87 12.01 28.20
C ASN A 244 13.04 13.14 28.84
N GLY A 245 11.84 13.41 28.37
CA GLY A 245 10.97 14.47 28.90
C GLY A 245 11.36 15.88 28.47
N GLU A 246 12.33 16.04 27.58
CA GLU A 246 12.73 17.36 27.11
C GLU A 246 11.70 17.96 26.15
N MET A 247 11.39 19.23 26.35
CA MET A 247 10.58 20.00 25.41
C MET A 247 11.40 20.33 24.18
N LYS A 248 10.89 19.94 23.01
CA LYS A 248 11.46 20.24 21.70
C LYS A 248 10.52 21.13 20.92
N THR A 249 11.09 21.96 20.08
CA THR A 249 10.37 22.75 19.08
C THR A 249 10.73 22.28 17.69
N GLY A 250 9.78 22.35 16.78
CA GLY A 250 9.99 21.95 15.39
C GLY A 250 8.97 22.61 14.48
N SER A 251 9.11 22.34 13.18
CA SER A 251 8.20 22.78 12.13
C SER A 251 7.63 21.54 11.45
N LEU A 252 6.30 21.43 11.38
CA LEU A 252 5.61 20.31 10.72
C LEU A 252 6.06 20.14 9.25
N GLY A 253 6.44 21.26 8.59
CA GLY A 253 6.93 21.24 7.23
C GLY A 253 8.34 20.65 7.05
N ASN A 254 9.17 20.65 8.10
CA ASN A 254 10.59 20.28 8.02
C ASN A 254 10.95 18.97 8.75
N MET A 255 10.04 18.42 9.54
CA MET A 255 10.30 17.26 10.41
C MET A 255 10.07 15.90 9.75
N ASP A 256 9.89 15.85 8.44
CA ASP A 256 9.53 14.62 7.74
C ASP A 256 10.61 14.27 6.71
N ARG A 257 11.64 13.56 7.16
CA ARG A 257 12.72 13.10 6.27
C ARG A 257 13.17 11.71 6.66
N ARG A 258 13.28 10.83 5.66
CA ARG A 258 13.81 9.47 5.78
C ARG A 258 14.94 9.24 4.81
N TYR A 259 15.99 8.60 5.30
CA TYR A 259 17.15 8.21 4.50
C TYR A 259 17.31 6.70 4.57
N ILE A 260 17.26 6.02 3.42
CA ILE A 260 17.30 4.56 3.33
C ILE A 260 18.44 4.16 2.42
N HIS A 261 19.28 3.27 2.92
CA HIS A 261 20.33 2.58 2.19
C HIS A 261 19.88 1.14 1.95
N ASP A 262 19.97 0.69 0.72
CA ASP A 262 19.48 -0.61 0.29
C ASP A 262 20.53 -1.25 -0.63
N MET A 263 20.94 -2.48 -0.34
CA MET A 263 21.94 -3.20 -1.10
C MET A 263 21.48 -4.62 -1.41
N ASN A 264 21.59 -5.03 -2.66
CA ASN A 264 21.39 -6.40 -3.09
C ASN A 264 22.66 -6.96 -3.73
N LEU A 265 23.09 -8.12 -3.27
CA LEU A 265 24.15 -8.92 -3.90
C LEU A 265 23.51 -10.21 -4.39
N LYS A 266 23.49 -10.42 -5.71
CA LYS A 266 22.84 -11.56 -6.35
C LYS A 266 23.87 -12.40 -7.08
N ALA A 267 23.73 -13.70 -6.95
CA ALA A 267 24.49 -14.67 -7.72
C ALA A 267 23.54 -15.64 -8.40
N SER A 268 23.77 -15.93 -9.66
CA SER A 268 23.08 -17.01 -10.38
C SER A 268 24.09 -17.89 -11.08
N HIS A 269 23.87 -19.20 -11.03
CA HIS A 269 24.76 -20.19 -11.63
C HIS A 269 23.96 -21.31 -12.27
N ARG A 270 24.22 -21.56 -13.55
CA ARG A 270 23.69 -22.73 -14.25
C ARG A 270 24.64 -23.89 -14.10
N HIS A 271 24.27 -24.85 -13.27
CA HIS A 271 25.08 -26.02 -13.02
C HIS A 271 24.95 -27.04 -14.18
N HIS A 272 26.05 -27.75 -14.50
CA HIS A 272 26.08 -28.71 -15.60
C HIS A 272 25.06 -29.86 -15.48
N THR A 273 24.59 -30.17 -14.29
CA THR A 273 23.52 -31.17 -14.05
C THR A 273 22.11 -30.66 -14.32
N GLY A 274 21.94 -29.43 -14.86
CA GLY A 274 20.66 -28.85 -15.23
C GLY A 274 19.92 -28.15 -14.09
N TRP A 275 20.62 -27.82 -13.00
CA TRP A 275 20.12 -26.93 -11.95
C TRP A 275 20.50 -25.50 -12.25
N ASP A 276 19.52 -24.61 -12.18
CA ASP A 276 19.73 -23.16 -12.08
C ASP A 276 19.69 -22.78 -10.60
N LEU A 277 20.82 -22.32 -10.06
CA LEU A 277 21.00 -21.95 -8.66
C LEU A 277 21.01 -20.44 -8.52
N GLY A 278 20.39 -19.93 -7.47
CA GLY A 278 20.36 -18.51 -7.15
C GLY A 278 20.64 -18.24 -5.69
N ALA A 279 21.37 -17.17 -5.42
CA ALA A 279 21.55 -16.60 -4.10
C ALA A 279 21.30 -15.08 -4.17
N ASN A 280 20.64 -14.51 -3.17
CA ASN A 280 20.42 -13.07 -3.04
C ASN A 280 20.60 -12.67 -1.58
N LEU A 281 21.56 -11.80 -1.31
CA LEU A 281 21.76 -11.14 -0.02
C LEU A 281 21.26 -9.70 -0.15
N HIS A 282 20.21 -9.39 0.58
CA HIS A 282 19.66 -8.05 0.68
C HIS A 282 19.91 -7.48 2.08
N LEU A 283 20.43 -6.27 2.11
CA LEU A 283 20.65 -5.49 3.32
C LEU A 283 19.97 -4.13 3.19
N MET A 284 19.18 -3.74 4.18
CA MET A 284 18.56 -2.43 4.26
C MET A 284 18.85 -1.78 5.59
N TYR A 285 19.21 -0.52 5.54
CA TYR A 285 19.38 0.33 6.71
C TYR A 285 18.66 1.66 6.51
N MET A 286 17.71 1.93 7.40
CA MET A 286 17.10 3.25 7.52
C MET A 286 17.77 3.99 8.66
N GLN A 287 18.38 5.13 8.32
CA GLN A 287 19.00 6.00 9.31
C GLN A 287 17.93 6.53 10.28
N PRO A 288 18.31 6.81 11.55
CA PRO A 288 17.44 7.52 12.46
C PRO A 288 16.94 8.80 11.83
N SER A 289 15.65 8.91 11.67
CA SER A 289 15.01 10.03 10.98
C SER A 289 13.78 10.43 11.75
N GLN A 290 13.54 11.73 11.88
CA GLN A 290 12.25 12.21 12.36
C GLN A 290 11.22 12.07 11.23
N TYR A 291 10.14 11.44 11.57
CA TYR A 291 9.02 11.25 10.67
C TYR A 291 7.75 11.77 11.33
N VAL A 292 7.07 12.69 10.66
CA VAL A 292 5.84 13.30 11.18
C VAL A 292 4.64 12.67 10.48
N LYS A 293 3.76 12.10 11.28
CA LYS A 293 2.42 11.68 10.85
C LYS A 293 1.41 12.67 11.38
N MET A 294 0.54 13.16 10.52
CA MET A 294 -0.62 13.96 10.90
C MET A 294 -1.89 13.21 10.52
N ALA A 295 -2.64 12.80 11.51
CA ALA A 295 -3.96 12.21 11.31
C ALA A 295 -5.05 13.24 11.64
N LEU A 296 -6.16 13.14 10.92
CA LEU A 296 -7.40 13.81 11.29
C LEU A 296 -8.01 13.08 12.49
N ALA A 297 -8.25 13.80 13.59
CA ALA A 297 -8.77 13.23 14.82
C ALA A 297 -10.22 13.64 15.10
N GLY A 298 -10.97 14.01 14.07
CA GLY A 298 -12.38 14.41 14.15
C GLY A 298 -12.62 15.90 14.19
N ILE A 299 -13.86 16.29 13.98
CA ILE A 299 -14.35 17.66 14.08
C ILE A 299 -15.30 17.75 15.27
N ASP A 300 -14.99 18.62 16.22
CA ASP A 300 -15.82 18.91 17.37
C ASP A 300 -16.54 20.26 17.20
N ASN A 301 -17.78 20.35 17.64
CA ASN A 301 -18.46 21.62 17.82
C ASN A 301 -18.33 22.04 19.27
N VAL A 302 -17.61 23.13 19.52
CA VAL A 302 -17.28 23.59 20.86
C VAL A 302 -17.90 24.92 21.20
N THR A 303 -18.23 25.12 22.46
CA THR A 303 -18.74 26.38 23.02
C THR A 303 -17.63 27.19 23.69
N ALA A 304 -17.82 28.48 23.83
CA ALA A 304 -16.80 29.42 24.32
C ALA A 304 -16.27 29.12 25.73
N ASP A 305 -17.05 28.42 26.55
CA ASP A 305 -16.73 28.03 27.92
C ASP A 305 -15.77 26.81 28.02
N ARG A 306 -15.48 26.16 26.90
CA ARG A 306 -14.60 24.96 26.86
C ARG A 306 -13.11 25.27 26.98
N GLY A 307 -12.74 26.57 27.09
CA GLY A 307 -11.35 27.01 27.28
C GLY A 307 -10.49 26.91 26.02
N PHE A 308 -11.11 27.02 24.85
CA PHE A 308 -10.44 27.17 23.58
C PHE A 308 -10.44 28.62 23.14
N PHE A 309 -9.38 29.06 22.50
CA PHE A 309 -9.16 30.46 22.11
C PHE A 309 -8.70 30.56 20.67
N ASN A 310 -9.09 31.63 20.00
CA ASN A 310 -8.48 32.05 18.74
C ASN A 310 -7.04 32.49 18.95
N ALA A 311 -6.27 32.65 17.85
CA ALA A 311 -4.89 33.10 17.91
C ALA A 311 -4.72 34.50 18.52
N ASP A 312 -5.76 35.33 18.51
CA ASP A 312 -5.80 36.65 19.14
C ASP A 312 -6.15 36.65 20.62
N GLY A 313 -6.37 35.46 21.21
CA GLY A 313 -6.73 35.27 22.61
C GLY A 313 -8.22 35.41 22.92
N THR A 314 -9.09 35.65 21.94
CA THR A 314 -10.54 35.64 22.15
C THR A 314 -11.09 34.24 22.30
N PRO A 315 -12.12 34.00 23.15
CA PRO A 315 -12.74 32.68 23.27
C PRO A 315 -13.26 32.16 21.93
N PHE A 316 -12.97 30.89 21.63
CA PHE A 316 -13.41 30.23 20.42
C PHE A 316 -14.72 29.49 20.64
N SER A 317 -15.64 29.58 19.66
CA SER A 317 -16.82 28.74 19.57
C SER A 317 -17.08 28.37 18.11
N GLY A 318 -17.58 27.16 17.87
CA GLY A 318 -17.88 26.61 16.55
C GLY A 318 -17.18 25.32 16.26
N TYR A 319 -17.11 24.95 14.98
CA TYR A 319 -16.45 23.70 14.57
C TYR A 319 -14.94 23.83 14.61
N MET A 320 -14.32 22.87 15.24
CA MET A 320 -12.87 22.76 15.45
C MET A 320 -12.38 21.42 14.90
N GLN A 321 -11.42 21.45 13.95
CA GLN A 321 -10.75 20.25 13.47
C GLN A 321 -9.60 19.89 14.41
N ASN A 322 -9.71 18.74 15.03
CA ASN A 322 -8.60 18.16 15.79
C ASN A 322 -7.59 17.46 14.86
N ARG A 323 -6.33 17.61 15.19
CA ARG A 323 -5.20 16.93 14.54
C ARG A 323 -4.42 16.15 15.57
N LEU A 324 -4.15 14.89 15.28
CA LEU A 324 -3.20 14.08 16.01
C LEU A 324 -1.88 14.08 15.25
N VAL A 325 -0.84 14.63 15.87
CA VAL A 325 0.51 14.64 15.31
C VAL A 325 1.37 13.66 16.06
N THR A 326 2.06 12.80 15.31
CA THR A 326 3.02 11.84 15.84
C THR A 326 4.37 12.14 15.23
N VAL A 327 5.35 12.48 16.08
CA VAL A 327 6.75 12.63 15.68
C VAL A 327 7.47 11.35 16.04
N GLU A 328 7.79 10.55 15.04
CA GLU A 328 8.46 9.27 15.21
C GLU A 328 9.97 9.41 14.97
N ASP A 329 10.78 8.98 15.93
CA ASP A 329 12.19 8.65 15.72
C ASP A 329 12.27 7.17 15.38
N GLN A 330 12.51 6.85 14.14
CA GLN A 330 12.49 5.49 13.64
C GLN A 330 13.85 5.08 13.09
N LYS A 331 14.28 3.90 13.47
CA LYS A 331 15.48 3.23 12.96
C LYS A 331 15.13 1.80 12.60
N GLU A 332 15.64 1.33 11.46
CA GLU A 332 15.35 -0.02 10.99
C GLU A 332 16.55 -0.62 10.29
N PHE A 333 16.73 -1.91 10.50
CA PHE A 333 17.70 -2.73 9.81
C PHE A 333 17.07 -4.06 9.40
N ASP A 334 17.18 -4.39 8.12
CA ASP A 334 16.77 -5.68 7.56
C ASP A 334 17.94 -6.37 6.88
N ALA A 335 18.07 -7.67 7.10
CA ALA A 335 18.98 -8.54 6.37
C ALA A 335 18.20 -9.78 5.89
N ASN A 336 18.30 -10.08 4.60
CA ASN A 336 17.62 -11.21 3.98
C ASN A 336 18.60 -11.98 3.10
N LEU A 337 18.83 -13.25 3.41
CA LEU A 337 19.57 -14.20 2.56
C LEU A 337 18.57 -15.18 1.94
N LYS A 338 18.41 -15.13 0.62
CA LYS A 338 17.55 -16.02 -0.15
C LYS A 338 18.38 -16.94 -1.02
N LEU A 339 18.12 -18.24 -0.90
CA LEU A 339 18.70 -19.28 -1.74
C LEU A 339 17.60 -19.92 -2.58
N SER A 340 17.84 -20.16 -3.85
CA SER A 340 16.86 -20.76 -4.76
C SER A 340 17.51 -21.76 -5.69
N ALA A 341 16.74 -22.78 -6.08
CA ALA A 341 17.15 -23.78 -7.05
C ALA A 341 15.96 -24.09 -7.97
N VAL A 342 16.22 -24.14 -9.25
CA VAL A 342 15.24 -24.51 -10.28
C VAL A 342 15.79 -25.65 -11.10
N ARG A 343 14.98 -26.69 -11.30
CA ARG A 343 15.31 -27.80 -12.19
C ARG A 343 14.14 -28.13 -13.09
N ARG A 344 14.44 -28.24 -14.36
CA ARG A 344 13.54 -28.80 -15.36
C ARG A 344 13.96 -30.23 -15.62
N PHE A 345 13.20 -31.22 -15.15
CA PHE A 345 13.52 -32.65 -15.32
C PHE A 345 13.30 -33.09 -16.78
N ASN A 346 12.26 -32.55 -17.40
CA ASN A 346 11.90 -32.75 -18.80
C ASN A 346 10.93 -31.64 -19.26
N SER A 347 10.34 -31.75 -20.43
CA SER A 347 9.38 -30.77 -20.95
C SER A 347 8.08 -30.68 -20.13
N ARG A 348 7.77 -31.69 -19.29
CA ARG A 348 6.52 -31.81 -18.55
C ARG A 348 6.65 -31.53 -17.06
N HIS A 349 7.87 -31.55 -16.52
CA HIS A 349 8.12 -31.49 -15.07
C HIS A 349 9.18 -30.46 -14.71
N LYS A 350 8.84 -29.51 -13.86
CA LYS A 350 9.72 -28.48 -13.34
C LYS A 350 9.54 -28.32 -11.85
N LEU A 351 10.63 -28.23 -11.11
CA LEU A 351 10.66 -27.95 -9.68
C LEU A 351 11.37 -26.61 -9.43
N ARG A 352 10.76 -25.76 -8.63
CA ARG A 352 11.34 -24.54 -8.07
C ARG A 352 11.32 -24.65 -6.56
N MET A 353 12.43 -24.46 -5.90
CA MET A 353 12.53 -24.58 -4.44
C MET A 353 13.50 -23.55 -3.90
N GLY A 354 13.40 -23.24 -2.63
CA GLY A 354 14.34 -22.35 -1.99
C GLY A 354 14.05 -22.16 -0.50
N MET A 355 14.92 -21.37 0.09
CA MET A 355 14.82 -20.95 1.48
C MET A 355 15.28 -19.51 1.63
N GLU A 356 14.80 -18.87 2.67
CA GLU A 356 15.25 -17.53 3.06
C GLU A 356 15.61 -17.54 4.54
N LEU A 357 16.52 -16.66 4.92
CA LEU A 357 16.75 -16.30 6.31
C LEU A 357 16.62 -14.78 6.42
N VAL A 358 15.63 -14.33 7.16
CA VAL A 358 15.34 -12.91 7.32
C VAL A 358 15.48 -12.52 8.77
N TYR A 359 16.29 -11.50 9.00
CA TYR A 359 16.41 -10.79 10.25
C TYR A 359 15.95 -9.36 10.06
N SER A 360 15.10 -8.89 10.95
CA SER A 360 14.61 -7.51 10.94
C SER A 360 14.62 -6.95 12.37
N LYS A 361 15.16 -5.75 12.52
CA LYS A 361 15.13 -4.99 13.75
C LYS A 361 14.56 -3.61 13.51
N GLN A 362 13.61 -3.21 14.36
CA GLN A 362 12.97 -1.91 14.30
C GLN A 362 12.92 -1.31 15.70
N ASP A 363 13.47 -0.10 15.83
CA ASP A 363 13.35 0.74 17.01
C ASP A 363 12.47 1.93 16.65
N ASN A 364 11.41 2.15 17.42
CA ASN A 364 10.45 3.21 17.19
C ASN A 364 10.10 3.93 18.49
N TYR A 365 10.31 5.23 18.49
CA TYR A 365 9.93 6.13 19.57
C TYR A 365 9.09 7.23 18.98
N ALA A 366 7.88 7.40 19.46
CA ALA A 366 6.96 8.36 18.90
C ALA A 366 6.38 9.27 19.99
N SER A 367 6.59 10.57 19.83
CA SER A 367 5.94 11.60 20.62
C SER A 367 4.66 12.01 19.90
N THR A 368 3.52 11.87 20.56
CA THR A 368 2.23 12.20 19.99
C THR A 368 1.56 13.33 20.75
N PHE A 369 1.04 14.31 20.03
CA PHE A 369 0.35 15.46 20.61
C PHE A 369 -0.85 15.87 19.75
N TYR A 370 -1.73 16.67 20.34
CA TYR A 370 -2.89 17.24 19.66
C TYR A 370 -2.70 18.73 19.40
N TYR A 371 -3.17 19.18 18.26
CA TYR A 371 -3.47 20.57 18.00
C TYR A 371 -4.79 20.68 17.24
N ALA A 372 -5.38 21.86 17.19
CA ALA A 372 -6.58 22.07 16.42
C ALA A 372 -6.53 23.36 15.59
N HIS A 373 -7.44 23.43 14.64
CA HIS A 373 -7.61 24.60 13.81
C HIS A 373 -9.07 24.81 13.43
N THR A 374 -9.39 25.99 12.95
CA THR A 374 -10.72 26.35 12.46
C THR A 374 -11.10 25.54 11.22
N VAL A 375 -12.40 25.28 11.04
CA VAL A 375 -12.93 24.50 9.90
C VAL A 375 -13.31 25.46 8.77
N VAL A 376 -12.29 26.08 8.17
CA VAL A 376 -12.39 27.04 7.06
C VAL A 376 -11.23 26.90 6.11
N ALA A 377 -11.30 27.53 4.94
CA ALA A 377 -10.15 27.70 4.04
C ALA A 377 -9.02 28.51 4.71
N ASN A 378 -7.78 28.09 4.54
CA ASN A 378 -6.61 28.70 5.17
C ASN A 378 -6.78 28.86 6.69
N PRO A 379 -6.95 27.76 7.41
CA PRO A 379 -7.40 27.77 8.79
C PRO A 379 -6.37 28.38 9.74
N SER A 380 -6.86 29.00 10.81
CA SER A 380 -6.04 29.47 11.92
C SER A 380 -5.97 28.44 13.02
N ARG A 381 -4.84 28.37 13.72
CA ARG A 381 -4.65 27.49 14.88
C ARG A 381 -5.55 27.93 16.03
N ILE A 382 -6.09 26.95 16.74
CA ILE A 382 -6.86 27.16 17.97
C ILE A 382 -5.95 26.82 19.15
N LEU A 383 -5.97 27.67 20.18
CA LEU A 383 -5.21 27.48 21.40
C LEU A 383 -6.08 26.82 22.47
N LYS A 384 -5.43 26.12 23.41
CA LYS A 384 -6.05 25.69 24.66
C LYS A 384 -5.32 26.33 25.82
N GLY A 385 -5.94 27.33 26.42
CA GLY A 385 -5.25 28.27 27.30
C GLY A 385 -4.20 29.09 26.50
N ASP A 386 -2.97 29.07 26.93
CA ASP A 386 -1.81 29.71 26.28
C ASP A 386 -1.06 28.77 25.30
N LYS A 387 -1.54 27.53 25.10
CA LYS A 387 -0.83 26.49 24.37
C LYS A 387 -1.41 26.26 22.99
N SER A 388 -0.56 26.32 21.96
CA SER A 388 -0.90 25.95 20.58
C SER A 388 -0.95 24.44 20.34
N THR A 389 -0.32 23.66 21.22
CA THR A 389 -0.39 22.19 21.21
C THR A 389 -0.79 21.70 22.59
N TRP A 390 -1.63 20.68 22.67
CA TRP A 390 -2.15 20.16 23.94
C TRP A 390 -2.42 18.66 23.88
N GLY A 391 -2.27 18.02 25.02
CA GLY A 391 -2.56 16.59 25.17
C GLY A 391 -1.55 15.70 24.48
N MET A 392 -0.68 15.08 25.25
CA MET A 392 0.18 13.99 24.78
C MET A 392 -0.57 12.67 24.86
N ASN A 393 -0.61 11.95 23.74
CA ASN A 393 -1.07 10.56 23.75
C ASN A 393 0.13 9.63 23.92
N THR A 394 0.19 8.96 25.07
CA THR A 394 1.31 8.11 25.45
C THR A 394 1.06 6.64 25.14
N SER A 395 -0.09 6.29 24.57
CA SER A 395 -0.47 4.90 24.37
C SER A 395 0.24 4.26 23.19
N GLY A 396 1.16 3.34 23.48
CA GLY A 396 1.63 2.35 22.51
C GLY A 396 2.55 2.84 21.41
N LEU A 397 3.15 4.02 21.56
CA LEU A 397 3.98 4.60 20.49
C LEU A 397 5.49 4.34 20.70
N PHE A 398 5.79 3.45 21.57
CA PHE A 398 7.15 3.13 21.96
C PHE A 398 7.32 1.62 21.89
N TYR A 399 8.10 1.14 20.94
CA TYR A 399 8.41 -0.28 20.84
C TYR A 399 9.72 -0.54 20.12
N ASP A 400 10.43 -1.57 20.58
CA ASP A 400 11.54 -2.19 19.87
C ASP A 400 11.07 -3.57 19.43
N ALA A 401 11.29 -3.91 18.18
CA ALA A 401 10.91 -5.21 17.64
C ALA A 401 12.10 -5.88 16.95
N CYS A 402 12.29 -7.15 17.26
CA CYS A 402 13.19 -8.02 16.54
C CYS A 402 12.38 -9.18 15.95
N ARG A 403 12.58 -9.47 14.68
CA ARG A 403 11.90 -10.55 13.97
C ARG A 403 12.90 -11.37 13.19
N VAL A 404 12.85 -12.69 13.40
CA VAL A 404 13.62 -13.65 12.61
C VAL A 404 12.62 -14.64 11.99
N TYR A 405 12.76 -14.91 10.71
CA TYR A 405 11.98 -15.96 10.08
C TYR A 405 12.78 -16.65 8.96
N ALA A 406 12.47 -17.93 8.77
CA ALA A 406 13.20 -18.79 7.84
C ALA A 406 12.23 -19.59 6.94
N PRO A 407 11.60 -18.97 5.94
CA PRO A 407 10.71 -19.67 5.04
C PRO A 407 11.46 -20.66 4.15
N ILE A 408 10.87 -21.83 3.99
CA ILE A 408 11.25 -22.87 3.02
C ILE A 408 10.06 -23.04 2.09
N TYR A 409 10.30 -23.11 0.79
CA TYR A 409 9.24 -23.22 -0.20
C TYR A 409 9.61 -24.14 -1.35
N ALA A 410 8.58 -24.70 -1.98
CA ALA A 410 8.70 -25.46 -3.23
C ALA A 410 7.46 -25.23 -4.09
N ILE A 411 7.66 -25.16 -5.41
CA ILE A 411 6.59 -25.20 -6.42
C ILE A 411 6.94 -26.26 -7.44
N TYR A 412 6.01 -27.15 -7.68
CA TYR A 412 6.12 -28.20 -8.68
C TYR A 412 5.11 -27.96 -9.80
N ASP A 413 5.64 -27.80 -11.02
CA ASP A 413 4.86 -27.66 -12.24
C ASP A 413 4.83 -29.03 -12.95
N ALA A 414 3.64 -29.52 -13.27
CA ALA A 414 3.41 -30.78 -13.97
C ALA A 414 2.46 -30.59 -15.16
N ASN A 415 2.82 -31.11 -16.31
CA ASN A 415 1.98 -31.18 -17.52
C ASN A 415 1.68 -32.65 -17.85
N PRO A 416 0.74 -33.31 -17.13
CA PRO A 416 0.43 -34.72 -17.35
C PRO A 416 0.01 -35.04 -18.79
N THR A 417 -0.63 -34.08 -19.42
CA THR A 417 -1.01 -34.10 -20.84
C THR A 417 -0.70 -32.74 -21.49
N ASP A 418 -0.74 -32.67 -22.79
CA ASP A 418 -0.56 -31.40 -23.53
C ASP A 418 -1.75 -30.41 -23.34
N ARG A 419 -2.79 -30.84 -22.61
CA ARG A 419 -3.97 -30.02 -22.32
C ARG A 419 -4.09 -29.62 -20.87
N LEU A 420 -3.31 -30.22 -19.97
CA LEU A 420 -3.44 -30.02 -18.53
C LEU A 420 -2.13 -29.54 -17.93
N LEU A 421 -2.15 -28.36 -17.32
CA LEU A 421 -1.11 -27.84 -16.45
C LEU A 421 -1.61 -27.90 -15.00
N LEU A 422 -0.82 -28.52 -14.13
CA LEU A 422 -1.01 -28.51 -12.67
C LEU A 422 0.21 -27.85 -12.03
N ARG A 423 -0.01 -26.99 -11.06
CA ARG A 423 1.03 -26.37 -10.24
C ARG A 423 0.66 -26.50 -8.79
N THR A 424 1.56 -27.04 -8.01
CA THR A 424 1.39 -27.21 -6.56
C THR A 424 2.50 -26.45 -5.85
N GLY A 425 2.14 -25.58 -4.93
CA GLY A 425 3.08 -24.77 -4.16
C GLY A 425 2.90 -24.94 -2.66
N LEU A 426 4.01 -25.03 -1.94
CA LEU A 426 4.04 -25.13 -0.49
C LEU A 426 5.11 -24.18 0.08
N ARG A 427 4.75 -23.48 1.16
CA ARG A 427 5.65 -22.66 1.96
C ARG A 427 5.44 -22.96 3.44
N VAL A 428 6.54 -23.10 4.17
CA VAL A 428 6.55 -23.21 5.63
C VAL A 428 7.54 -22.15 6.15
N ARG A 429 7.12 -21.34 7.10
CA ARG A 429 7.92 -20.21 7.62
C ARG A 429 7.95 -20.26 9.15
N PRO A 430 8.94 -20.88 9.78
CA PRO A 430 9.22 -20.66 11.19
C PRO A 430 9.47 -19.16 11.45
N VAL A 431 8.81 -18.62 12.47
CA VAL A 431 8.86 -17.20 12.85
C VAL A 431 9.20 -17.14 14.34
N TYR A 432 10.15 -16.29 14.67
CA TYR A 432 10.36 -15.82 16.04
C TYR A 432 10.29 -14.30 16.04
N GLN A 433 9.43 -13.76 16.88
CA GLN A 433 9.23 -12.34 17.00
C GLN A 433 9.29 -11.95 18.46
N ASN A 434 10.11 -10.94 18.77
CA ASN A 434 10.22 -10.36 20.09
C ASN A 434 9.87 -8.88 19.99
N VAL A 435 8.89 -8.45 20.80
CA VAL A 435 8.43 -7.07 20.84
C VAL A 435 8.53 -6.59 22.28
N LEU A 436 9.40 -5.62 22.49
CA LEU A 436 9.46 -4.86 23.73
C LEU A 436 8.63 -3.60 23.54
N ASN A 437 7.64 -3.39 24.37
CA ASN A 437 6.83 -2.18 24.29
C ASN A 437 6.51 -1.63 25.68
N ALA A 438 6.19 -0.34 25.74
CA ALA A 438 5.65 0.33 26.91
C ALA A 438 4.11 0.36 26.88
N ALA A 439 3.49 -0.42 25.99
CA ALA A 439 2.04 -0.48 25.92
C ALA A 439 1.46 -1.15 27.16
N ARG A 440 0.28 -0.69 27.51
CA ARG A 440 -0.51 -1.12 28.65
C ARG A 440 -0.97 -2.57 28.54
N LEU A 441 -0.10 -3.53 28.71
CA LEU A 441 -0.55 -4.93 28.76
C LEU A 441 -1.36 -5.21 30.03
N ASN A 442 -1.18 -4.42 31.09
CA ASN A 442 -1.87 -4.62 32.39
C ASN A 442 -2.44 -3.32 33.02
N GLY A 443 -2.73 -2.29 32.20
CA GLY A 443 -3.44 -1.11 32.69
C GLY A 443 -2.61 -0.02 33.36
N GLU A 444 -1.33 -0.23 33.62
CA GLU A 444 -0.50 0.68 34.41
C GLU A 444 0.76 1.13 33.68
N ALA A 445 0.61 1.87 32.58
CA ALA A 445 1.73 2.73 32.18
C ALA A 445 1.85 3.83 33.23
N LYS A 446 2.97 3.92 33.93
CA LYS A 446 3.25 5.03 34.84
C LYS A 446 3.46 6.28 34.01
N ASN A 447 2.41 7.07 33.87
CA ASN A 447 2.48 8.35 33.20
C ASN A 447 3.06 9.39 34.18
N VAL A 448 4.18 9.97 33.83
CA VAL A 448 4.70 11.14 34.51
C VAL A 448 4.04 12.36 33.87
N ARG A 449 3.39 13.20 34.66
CA ARG A 449 2.78 14.44 34.21
C ARG A 449 3.78 15.58 34.34
N VAL A 450 4.25 16.10 33.21
CA VAL A 450 5.15 17.24 33.16
C VAL A 450 4.50 18.35 32.36
N ASP A 451 4.41 19.55 32.92
CA ASP A 451 3.79 20.73 32.29
C ASP A 451 2.40 20.52 31.69
N GLY A 452 1.60 19.68 32.34
CA GLY A 452 0.24 19.37 31.88
C GLY A 452 0.17 18.32 30.79
N PHE A 453 1.29 17.78 30.32
CA PHE A 453 1.35 16.64 29.42
C PHE A 453 1.58 15.34 30.19
N ASN A 454 1.01 14.25 29.68
CA ASN A 454 1.31 12.91 30.17
C ASN A 454 2.51 12.36 29.38
N LEU A 455 3.61 12.12 30.06
CA LEU A 455 4.83 11.55 29.49
C LEU A 455 4.90 10.07 29.81
N VAL A 456 5.27 9.24 28.84
CA VAL A 456 5.74 7.87 29.09
C VAL A 456 7.25 7.92 29.24
N ASP A 457 7.73 7.86 30.49
CA ASP A 457 9.15 7.67 30.74
C ASP A 457 9.48 6.17 30.63
N ARG A 458 10.38 5.82 29.72
CA ARG A 458 10.87 4.44 29.56
C ARG A 458 11.45 3.87 30.85
N ASN A 459 12.10 4.69 31.65
CA ASN A 459 12.73 4.27 32.93
C ASN A 459 11.70 4.11 34.04
N LEU A 460 10.53 4.70 33.90
CA LEU A 460 9.43 4.66 34.86
C LEU A 460 8.29 3.76 34.43
N CYS A 461 8.31 3.30 33.19
CA CYS A 461 7.31 2.39 32.63
C CYS A 461 7.68 0.95 32.90
N GLU A 462 6.69 0.15 33.23
CA GLU A 462 6.84 -1.29 33.19
C GLU A 462 6.95 -1.71 31.71
N LEU A 463 8.10 -2.23 31.32
CA LEU A 463 8.36 -2.69 29.97
C LEU A 463 7.90 -4.14 29.83
N HIS A 464 7.07 -4.39 28.84
CA HIS A 464 6.59 -5.72 28.55
C HIS A 464 7.33 -6.29 27.33
N THR A 465 7.89 -7.49 27.50
CA THR A 465 8.47 -8.26 26.42
C THR A 465 7.51 -9.35 26.01
N LEU A 466 7.09 -9.31 24.74
CA LEU A 466 6.26 -10.34 24.15
C LEU A 466 7.10 -11.16 23.16
N SER A 467 7.30 -12.44 23.48
CA SER A 467 8.01 -13.39 22.61
C SER A 467 7.00 -14.30 21.94
N ILE A 468 7.02 -14.33 20.61
CA ILE A 468 6.03 -15.05 19.79
C ILE A 468 6.78 -16.03 18.88
N PRO A 469 6.97 -17.29 19.31
CA PRO A 469 7.34 -18.37 18.41
C PRO A 469 6.10 -18.81 17.61
N ALA A 470 6.23 -18.95 16.30
CA ALA A 470 5.13 -19.38 15.44
C ALA A 470 5.66 -20.12 14.20
N VAL A 471 4.76 -20.79 13.53
CA VAL A 471 5.01 -21.36 12.22
C VAL A 471 3.90 -20.91 11.28
N ASP A 472 4.27 -20.12 10.30
CA ASP A 472 3.38 -19.72 9.21
C ASP A 472 3.49 -20.72 8.08
N TYR A 473 2.41 -20.87 7.32
CA TYR A 473 2.42 -21.71 6.14
C TYR A 473 1.48 -21.19 5.06
N ALA A 474 1.82 -21.51 3.82
CA ALA A 474 0.97 -21.24 2.68
C ALA A 474 0.99 -22.45 1.74
N PHE A 475 -0.18 -22.74 1.19
CA PHE A 475 -0.39 -23.75 0.16
C PHE A 475 -1.11 -23.12 -1.02
N SER A 476 -0.72 -23.46 -2.24
CA SER A 476 -1.37 -23.00 -3.46
C SER A 476 -1.47 -24.14 -4.46
N GLU A 477 -2.61 -24.24 -5.10
CA GLU A 477 -2.84 -25.16 -6.21
C GLU A 477 -3.40 -24.37 -7.39
N HIS A 478 -2.91 -24.66 -8.59
CA HIS A 478 -3.37 -24.06 -9.83
C HIS A 478 -3.54 -25.14 -10.90
N MET A 479 -4.68 -25.16 -11.52
CA MET A 479 -5.02 -26.02 -12.64
C MET A 479 -5.42 -25.17 -13.85
N ASN A 480 -4.85 -25.49 -15.01
CA ASN A 480 -5.27 -24.94 -16.30
C ASN A 480 -5.52 -26.11 -17.25
N LEU A 481 -6.76 -26.25 -17.72
CA LEU A 481 -7.21 -27.31 -18.61
C LEU A 481 -7.71 -26.69 -19.92
N ARG A 482 -7.05 -27.04 -21.03
CA ARG A 482 -7.54 -26.71 -22.36
C ARG A 482 -8.70 -27.65 -22.73
N LEU A 483 -9.93 -27.13 -22.71
CA LEU A 483 -11.15 -27.89 -23.06
C LEU A 483 -11.21 -28.16 -24.54
N VAL A 484 -11.12 -27.09 -25.34
CA VAL A 484 -11.02 -27.10 -26.80
C VAL A 484 -10.02 -26.03 -27.23
N ASP A 485 -9.73 -25.95 -28.53
CA ASP A 485 -8.89 -24.89 -29.03
C ASP A 485 -9.46 -23.52 -28.61
N ARG A 486 -8.61 -22.69 -27.96
CA ARG A 486 -8.93 -21.35 -27.49
C ARG A 486 -9.88 -21.24 -26.29
N LEU A 487 -10.33 -22.34 -25.71
CA LEU A 487 -11.13 -22.31 -24.48
C LEU A 487 -10.44 -23.12 -23.38
N PHE A 488 -10.17 -22.43 -22.27
CA PHE A 488 -9.48 -22.98 -21.12
C PHE A 488 -10.37 -22.90 -19.87
N PHE A 489 -10.32 -23.93 -19.06
CA PHE A 489 -10.85 -23.90 -17.70
C PHE A 489 -9.69 -23.70 -16.73
N MET A 490 -9.83 -22.73 -15.84
CA MET A 490 -8.87 -22.44 -14.78
C MET A 490 -9.51 -22.68 -13.42
N ALA A 491 -8.77 -23.28 -12.51
CA ALA A 491 -9.11 -23.33 -11.10
C ALA A 491 -7.87 -23.05 -10.25
N GLU A 492 -8.02 -22.25 -9.21
CA GLU A 492 -6.96 -21.91 -8.26
C GLU A 492 -7.47 -22.00 -6.82
N GLY A 493 -6.59 -22.47 -5.96
CA GLY A 493 -6.78 -22.46 -4.52
C GLY A 493 -5.56 -21.89 -3.82
N PHE A 494 -5.78 -21.12 -2.78
CA PHE A 494 -4.73 -20.62 -1.91
C PHE A 494 -5.20 -20.68 -0.46
N TYR A 495 -4.30 -21.11 0.42
CA TYR A 495 -4.55 -21.17 1.85
C TYR A 495 -3.31 -20.71 2.60
N SER A 496 -3.46 -19.84 3.60
CA SER A 496 -2.34 -19.40 4.41
C SER A 496 -2.72 -19.14 5.86
N MET A 497 -1.74 -19.30 6.73
CA MET A 497 -1.77 -18.87 8.14
C MET A 497 -0.54 -18.02 8.38
N THR A 498 -0.73 -16.80 8.87
CA THR A 498 0.34 -15.81 9.06
C THR A 498 0.30 -15.19 10.44
N THR A 499 1.47 -15.12 11.08
CA THR A 499 1.66 -14.42 12.35
C THR A 499 1.43 -12.93 12.17
N LYS A 500 0.70 -12.32 13.10
CA LYS A 500 0.46 -10.88 13.12
C LYS A 500 1.77 -10.08 13.17
N SER A 501 1.78 -8.90 12.57
CA SER A 501 2.95 -8.02 12.55
C SER A 501 3.31 -7.50 13.95
N ALA A 502 4.57 -7.08 14.14
CA ALA A 502 5.02 -6.47 15.39
C ALA A 502 4.21 -5.21 15.74
N SER A 503 3.81 -4.45 14.75
CA SER A 503 3.00 -3.25 14.93
C SER A 503 1.61 -3.51 15.53
N TYR A 504 1.05 -4.69 15.33
CA TYR A 504 -0.20 -5.09 15.97
C TYR A 504 -0.05 -5.13 17.51
N TYR A 505 1.05 -5.70 18.00
CA TYR A 505 1.25 -5.94 19.43
C TYR A 505 1.53 -4.66 20.22
N LYS A 506 1.96 -3.59 19.58
CA LYS A 506 2.18 -2.29 20.24
C LYS A 506 0.90 -1.65 20.78
N ASN A 507 -0.26 -1.95 20.19
CA ASN A 507 -1.55 -1.31 20.50
C ASN A 507 -2.53 -2.23 21.22
N ALA A 508 -2.24 -3.52 21.35
CA ALA A 508 -3.18 -4.47 21.90
C ALA A 508 -3.13 -4.47 23.45
N THR A 509 -4.24 -4.18 24.10
CA THR A 509 -4.40 -4.29 25.55
C THR A 509 -4.31 -5.75 26.01
N ILE A 510 -4.91 -6.66 25.26
CA ILE A 510 -4.81 -8.12 25.43
C ILE A 510 -4.49 -8.68 24.03
N PRO A 511 -3.22 -8.89 23.71
CA PRO A 511 -2.85 -9.31 22.36
C PRO A 511 -3.25 -10.77 22.11
N SER A 512 -3.95 -11.00 21.02
CA SER A 512 -4.16 -12.35 20.51
C SER A 512 -2.97 -12.76 19.66
N THR A 513 -2.32 -13.86 20.02
CA THR A 513 -1.22 -14.45 19.25
C THR A 513 -1.71 -15.40 18.15
N ALA A 514 -3.01 -15.67 18.08
CA ALA A 514 -3.58 -16.51 17.03
C ALA A 514 -3.23 -15.98 15.64
N PRO A 515 -2.70 -16.81 14.73
CA PRO A 515 -2.34 -16.37 13.38
C PRO A 515 -3.60 -16.01 12.59
N ILE A 516 -3.44 -15.05 11.66
CA ILE A 516 -4.48 -14.71 10.70
C ILE A 516 -4.51 -15.80 9.63
N GLY A 517 -5.68 -16.40 9.43
CA GLY A 517 -5.89 -17.38 8.36
C GLY A 517 -6.58 -16.72 7.16
N ASN A 518 -6.16 -17.14 5.96
CA ASN A 518 -6.79 -16.74 4.71
C ASN A 518 -6.97 -17.94 3.81
N ALA A 519 -8.10 -17.99 3.09
CA ALA A 519 -8.33 -18.96 2.05
C ALA A 519 -8.99 -18.29 0.84
N LEU A 520 -8.55 -18.69 -0.35
CA LEU A 520 -9.12 -18.28 -1.64
C LEU A 520 -9.37 -19.53 -2.47
N GLY A 521 -10.56 -19.64 -3.04
CA GLY A 521 -10.86 -20.53 -4.14
C GLY A 521 -11.43 -19.73 -5.30
N ARG A 522 -10.91 -19.91 -6.50
CA ARG A 522 -11.49 -19.33 -7.71
C ARG A 522 -11.44 -20.29 -8.89
N GLY A 523 -12.41 -20.16 -9.79
CA GLY A 523 -12.45 -20.95 -10.99
C GLY A 523 -13.27 -20.28 -12.07
N GLY A 524 -13.01 -20.64 -13.32
CA GLY A 524 -13.71 -20.05 -14.43
C GLY A 524 -13.16 -20.43 -15.79
N LEU A 525 -13.57 -19.68 -16.80
CA LEU A 525 -13.26 -19.93 -18.20
C LEU A 525 -12.49 -18.77 -18.79
N THR A 526 -11.50 -19.09 -19.62
CA THR A 526 -10.77 -18.13 -20.45
C THR A 526 -10.94 -18.55 -21.91
N TYR A 527 -11.40 -17.61 -22.71
CA TYR A 527 -11.41 -17.72 -24.16
C TYR A 527 -10.35 -16.79 -24.74
N ASP A 528 -9.47 -17.32 -25.58
CA ASP A 528 -8.35 -16.57 -26.17
C ASP A 528 -8.26 -16.82 -27.66
N ASN A 529 -8.27 -15.74 -28.44
CA ASN A 529 -7.97 -15.77 -29.85
C ASN A 529 -7.15 -14.53 -30.27
N LYS A 530 -6.75 -14.44 -31.54
CA LYS A 530 -5.86 -13.37 -32.04
C LYS A 530 -6.41 -11.94 -31.88
N TRP A 531 -7.71 -11.76 -31.69
CA TRP A 531 -8.34 -10.45 -31.63
C TRP A 531 -9.13 -10.19 -30.32
N MET A 532 -9.31 -11.22 -29.50
CA MET A 532 -10.04 -11.10 -28.25
C MET A 532 -9.55 -12.14 -27.25
N ASP A 533 -9.35 -11.73 -26.01
CA ASP A 533 -9.26 -12.61 -24.84
C ASP A 533 -10.28 -12.18 -23.79
N VAL A 534 -10.98 -13.16 -23.20
CA VAL A 534 -12.00 -12.93 -22.17
C VAL A 534 -11.87 -14.01 -21.11
N THR A 535 -11.82 -13.57 -19.86
CA THR A 535 -11.77 -14.44 -18.68
C THR A 535 -12.95 -14.12 -17.76
N ALA A 536 -13.71 -15.13 -17.40
CA ALA A 536 -14.80 -15.04 -16.44
C ALA A 536 -14.51 -15.95 -15.25
N LEU A 537 -14.47 -15.38 -14.03
CA LEU A 537 -14.10 -16.07 -12.80
C LEU A 537 -15.16 -15.88 -11.73
N VAL A 538 -15.41 -16.96 -10.99
CA VAL A 538 -16.10 -16.93 -9.69
C VAL A 538 -15.06 -17.20 -8.62
N SER A 539 -15.11 -16.44 -7.52
CA SER A 539 -14.15 -16.53 -6.42
C SER A 539 -14.86 -16.50 -5.07
N TYR A 540 -14.28 -17.20 -4.12
CA TYR A 540 -14.62 -17.07 -2.71
C TYR A 540 -13.36 -16.88 -1.91
N ILE A 541 -13.30 -15.74 -1.17
CA ILE A 541 -12.19 -15.39 -0.29
C ILE A 541 -12.72 -15.38 1.13
N THR A 542 -11.97 -15.91 2.08
CA THR A 542 -12.31 -15.80 3.50
C THR A 542 -11.06 -15.58 4.33
N SER A 543 -11.20 -14.78 5.40
CA SER A 543 -10.20 -14.64 6.44
C SER A 543 -10.81 -14.86 7.82
N TRP A 544 -9.98 -15.24 8.78
CA TRP A 544 -10.37 -15.40 10.18
C TRP A 544 -9.22 -15.02 11.10
N ASN A 545 -9.54 -14.80 12.39
CA ASN A 545 -8.63 -14.26 13.40
C ASN A 545 -8.09 -12.86 13.06
N ASN A 546 -8.77 -12.10 12.20
CA ASN A 546 -8.50 -10.68 12.09
C ASN A 546 -8.70 -10.05 13.47
N ALA A 547 -7.89 -9.05 13.79
CA ALA A 547 -7.98 -8.40 15.08
C ALA A 547 -7.99 -6.89 14.93
N LYS A 548 -8.88 -6.23 15.69
CA LYS A 548 -8.96 -4.78 15.76
C LYS A 548 -9.13 -4.33 17.19
N VAL A 549 -8.33 -3.35 17.60
CA VAL A 549 -8.51 -2.69 18.90
C VAL A 549 -9.54 -1.59 18.76
N MET A 550 -10.57 -1.63 19.60
CA MET A 550 -11.67 -0.69 19.66
C MET A 550 -11.93 -0.28 21.11
N THR A 551 -12.66 0.77 21.29
CA THR A 551 -13.19 1.18 22.60
C THR A 551 -14.70 1.34 22.52
N VAL A 552 -15.40 0.82 23.51
CA VAL A 552 -16.85 1.02 23.68
C VAL A 552 -17.04 1.98 24.81
N THR A 553 -17.72 3.09 24.55
CA THR A 553 -17.89 4.17 25.55
C THR A 553 -19.37 4.42 25.78
N LYS A 554 -19.77 4.47 27.05
CA LYS A 554 -21.12 4.81 27.49
C LYS A 554 -21.10 5.91 28.53
N GLN A 555 -22.06 6.80 28.48
CA GLN A 555 -22.30 7.83 29.51
C GLN A 555 -23.12 7.26 30.65
N ILE A 556 -22.53 7.24 31.85
CA ILE A 556 -23.19 6.77 33.06
C ILE A 556 -23.13 7.89 34.11
N ALA A 557 -24.30 8.38 34.49
CA ALA A 557 -24.42 9.51 35.44
C ALA A 557 -23.55 10.73 35.10
N GLY A 558 -23.41 11.03 33.79
CA GLY A 558 -22.60 12.15 33.31
C GLY A 558 -21.09 11.88 33.23
N VAL A 559 -20.68 10.67 33.55
CA VAL A 559 -19.25 10.23 33.42
C VAL A 559 -19.16 9.23 32.27
N SER A 560 -18.13 9.40 31.41
CA SER A 560 -17.82 8.42 30.33
C SER A 560 -17.13 7.21 30.92
N GLU A 561 -17.77 6.05 30.85
CA GLU A 561 -17.10 4.76 31.06
C GLU A 561 -16.66 4.18 29.71
N THR A 562 -15.41 3.76 29.62
CA THR A 562 -14.82 3.25 28.38
C THR A 562 -14.24 1.86 28.60
N ILE A 563 -14.72 0.88 27.84
CA ILE A 563 -14.26 -0.50 27.88
C ILE A 563 -13.42 -0.78 26.63
N PRO A 564 -12.13 -1.13 26.75
CA PRO A 564 -11.31 -1.52 25.61
C PRO A 564 -11.68 -2.91 25.12
N TRP A 565 -11.73 -3.09 23.79
CA TRP A 565 -12.06 -4.35 23.15
C TRP A 565 -11.06 -4.68 22.04
N THR A 566 -10.41 -5.83 22.16
CA THR A 566 -9.64 -6.43 21.07
C THR A 566 -10.57 -7.41 20.34
N ALA A 567 -11.30 -6.88 19.37
CA ALA A 567 -12.22 -7.67 18.56
C ALA A 567 -11.47 -8.67 17.69
N GLN A 568 -11.95 -9.92 17.66
CA GLN A 568 -11.50 -10.95 16.73
C GLN A 568 -12.68 -11.32 15.83
N TYR A 569 -12.45 -11.30 14.51
CA TYR A 569 -13.50 -11.53 13.54
C TYR A 569 -12.97 -12.17 12.25
N GLY A 570 -13.88 -12.63 11.43
CA GLY A 570 -13.61 -13.09 10.07
C GLY A 570 -14.25 -12.19 9.02
N ILE A 571 -13.88 -12.43 7.77
CA ILE A 571 -14.50 -11.85 6.58
C ILE A 571 -14.74 -12.98 5.59
N GLY A 572 -15.84 -12.94 4.85
CA GLY A 572 -16.11 -13.81 3.72
C GLY A 572 -16.61 -13.00 2.55
N THR A 573 -16.03 -13.21 1.38
CA THR A 573 -16.34 -12.48 0.15
C THR A 573 -16.61 -13.43 -0.98
N LEU A 574 -17.81 -13.42 -1.52
CA LEU A 574 -18.14 -14.03 -2.81
C LEU A 574 -17.88 -12.98 -3.90
N GLY A 575 -17.22 -13.39 -4.97
CA GLY A 575 -16.88 -12.49 -6.06
C GLY A 575 -17.12 -13.09 -7.45
N PHE A 576 -17.40 -12.23 -8.41
CA PHE A 576 -17.43 -12.54 -9.83
C PHE A 576 -16.59 -11.51 -10.56
N THR A 577 -15.72 -11.96 -11.47
CA THR A 577 -14.87 -11.08 -12.28
C THR A 577 -15.00 -11.45 -13.75
N LEU A 578 -15.18 -10.44 -14.58
CA LEU A 578 -15.10 -10.53 -16.03
C LEU A 578 -13.98 -9.59 -16.49
N ASP A 579 -12.95 -10.16 -17.11
CA ASP A 579 -11.80 -9.42 -17.66
C ASP A 579 -11.68 -9.73 -19.15
N GLY A 580 -11.62 -8.72 -19.99
CA GLY A 580 -11.60 -8.88 -21.44
C GLY A 580 -10.74 -7.85 -22.15
N ASN A 581 -10.01 -8.30 -23.15
CA ASN A 581 -9.26 -7.45 -24.07
C ASN A 581 -9.73 -7.68 -25.51
N LEU A 582 -9.88 -6.59 -26.23
CA LEU A 582 -10.23 -6.57 -27.65
C LEU A 582 -9.13 -5.89 -28.45
N HIS A 583 -8.64 -6.54 -29.50
CA HIS A 583 -7.59 -6.05 -30.38
C HIS A 583 -8.07 -6.02 -31.83
N LEU A 584 -8.46 -4.85 -32.31
CA LEU A 584 -8.96 -4.65 -33.68
C LEU A 584 -8.01 -3.73 -34.45
N GLY A 585 -6.96 -4.30 -35.01
CA GLY A 585 -5.93 -3.54 -35.72
C GLY A 585 -5.27 -2.48 -34.83
N ASN A 586 -5.56 -1.22 -35.11
CA ASN A 586 -5.01 -0.09 -34.33
C ASN A 586 -5.82 0.25 -33.07
N PHE A 587 -6.99 -0.35 -32.91
CA PHE A 587 -7.85 -0.16 -31.74
C PHE A 587 -7.66 -1.29 -30.74
N ASN A 588 -7.46 -0.92 -29.47
CA ASN A 588 -7.44 -1.85 -28.35
C ASN A 588 -8.41 -1.36 -27.28
N MET A 589 -9.08 -2.27 -26.63
CA MET A 589 -9.98 -1.98 -25.52
C MET A 589 -9.84 -3.04 -24.44
N HIS A 590 -9.65 -2.61 -23.19
CA HIS A 590 -9.73 -3.45 -22.02
C HIS A 590 -11.04 -3.18 -21.28
N LEU A 591 -11.68 -4.23 -20.78
CA LEU A 591 -12.89 -4.20 -19.98
C LEU A 591 -12.67 -5.03 -18.73
N LEU A 592 -12.94 -4.48 -17.57
CA LEU A 592 -12.92 -5.20 -16.29
C LEU A 592 -14.22 -4.92 -15.55
N GLY A 593 -14.92 -5.97 -15.16
CA GLY A 593 -16.07 -5.90 -14.27
C GLY A 593 -15.84 -6.82 -13.08
N THR A 594 -15.99 -6.30 -11.88
CA THR A 594 -15.90 -7.08 -10.65
C THR A 594 -17.11 -6.78 -9.77
N TRP A 595 -17.82 -7.82 -9.41
CA TRP A 595 -18.83 -7.79 -8.35
C TRP A 595 -18.33 -8.61 -7.17
N GLN A 596 -18.51 -8.10 -5.94
CA GLN A 596 -18.10 -8.77 -4.71
C GLN A 596 -19.04 -8.44 -3.56
N ASP A 597 -19.25 -9.42 -2.68
CA ASP A 597 -20.11 -9.29 -1.48
C ASP A 597 -19.31 -9.61 -0.20
N PRO A 598 -18.49 -8.67 0.30
CA PRO A 598 -17.69 -8.86 1.50
C PRO A 598 -18.53 -8.67 2.77
N ARG A 599 -18.54 -9.68 3.66
CA ARG A 599 -19.29 -9.65 4.90
C ARG A 599 -18.47 -10.04 6.11
N TYR A 600 -18.70 -9.35 7.22
CA TYR A 600 -18.14 -9.70 8.51
C TYR A 600 -18.71 -11.03 9.02
N LYS A 601 -17.86 -11.80 9.70
CA LYS A 601 -18.19 -13.09 10.32
C LYS A 601 -17.70 -13.09 11.76
N ASN A 602 -18.53 -13.61 12.68
CA ASN A 602 -18.19 -13.74 14.09
C ASN A 602 -17.70 -12.44 14.73
N TYR A 603 -18.32 -11.32 14.38
CA TYR A 603 -17.94 -9.99 14.86
C TYR A 603 -18.99 -9.47 15.87
N LYS A 604 -19.03 -10.15 17.03
CA LYS A 604 -19.99 -9.87 18.09
C LYS A 604 -19.33 -9.90 19.44
N ASN A 605 -19.72 -9.00 20.35
CA ASN A 605 -19.39 -9.05 21.77
C ASN A 605 -20.46 -8.36 22.62
N GLU A 606 -20.46 -8.70 23.90
CA GLU A 606 -21.34 -8.15 24.92
C GLU A 606 -20.49 -7.44 25.97
N PHE A 607 -20.91 -6.23 26.35
CA PHE A 607 -20.21 -5.37 27.29
C PHE A 607 -21.13 -5.06 28.46
N VAL A 608 -20.65 -5.35 29.67
CA VAL A 608 -21.36 -5.03 30.92
C VAL A 608 -20.70 -3.80 31.53
N PHE A 609 -21.46 -2.75 31.72
CA PHE A 609 -21.00 -1.50 32.31
C PHE A 609 -21.21 -1.49 33.87
N SER A 610 -20.56 -0.54 34.54
CA SER A 610 -20.57 -0.45 35.99
C SER A 610 -21.96 -0.22 36.58
N ASP A 611 -22.90 0.31 35.80
CA ASP A 611 -24.32 0.46 36.17
C ASP A 611 -25.13 -0.83 36.03
N GLY A 612 -24.50 -1.95 35.67
CA GLY A 612 -25.12 -3.24 35.43
C GLY A 612 -25.88 -3.37 34.10
N THR A 613 -25.84 -2.35 33.27
CA THR A 613 -26.42 -2.41 31.93
C THR A 613 -25.49 -3.16 30.95
N THR A 614 -26.13 -3.80 29.99
CA THR A 614 -25.43 -4.58 28.95
C THR A 614 -25.64 -3.93 27.60
N GLU A 615 -24.56 -3.79 26.84
CA GLU A 615 -24.58 -3.37 25.45
C GLU A 615 -24.02 -4.48 24.56
N VAL A 616 -24.77 -4.84 23.52
CA VAL A 616 -24.38 -5.86 22.54
C VAL A 616 -23.98 -5.18 21.25
N ILE A 617 -22.73 -5.37 20.84
CA ILE A 617 -22.25 -4.97 19.51
C ILE A 617 -22.20 -6.21 18.63
N ASP A 618 -22.93 -6.19 17.51
CA ASP A 618 -22.97 -7.29 16.54
C ASP A 618 -22.92 -6.72 15.12
N TYR A 619 -21.76 -6.87 14.49
CA TYR A 619 -21.56 -6.53 13.07
C TYR A 619 -21.61 -7.75 12.16
N THR A 620 -21.90 -8.94 12.68
CA THR A 620 -21.94 -10.20 11.93
C THR A 620 -22.96 -10.12 10.79
N GLY A 621 -22.53 -10.43 9.57
CA GLY A 621 -23.36 -10.37 8.37
C GLY A 621 -23.42 -9.00 7.69
N ASN A 622 -22.96 -7.92 8.34
CA ASN A 622 -22.87 -6.61 7.74
C ASN A 622 -21.79 -6.57 6.65
N HIS A 623 -21.96 -5.70 5.67
CA HIS A 623 -20.95 -5.44 4.65
C HIS A 623 -19.70 -4.84 5.26
N VAL A 624 -18.57 -5.25 4.74
CA VAL A 624 -17.27 -4.72 5.16
C VAL A 624 -17.11 -3.28 4.67
N THR A 625 -16.64 -2.42 5.56
CA THR A 625 -16.47 -0.98 5.28
C THR A 625 -15.35 -0.71 4.27
N GLY A 626 -15.50 0.37 3.49
CA GLY A 626 -14.48 0.83 2.55
C GLY A 626 -14.34 -0.01 1.29
N ILE A 627 -15.26 -0.92 0.99
CA ILE A 627 -15.24 -1.80 -0.18
C ILE A 627 -16.45 -1.55 -1.06
N SER A 628 -16.21 -1.21 -2.33
CA SER A 628 -17.26 -1.17 -3.35
C SER A 628 -17.66 -2.57 -3.76
N GLN A 629 -18.96 -2.85 -3.80
CA GLN A 629 -19.48 -4.15 -4.25
C GLN A 629 -19.38 -4.32 -5.76
N LEU A 630 -19.46 -3.25 -6.52
CA LEU A 630 -19.32 -3.25 -7.97
C LEU A 630 -18.22 -2.30 -8.39
N MET A 631 -17.31 -2.80 -9.18
CA MET A 631 -16.30 -2.03 -9.90
C MET A 631 -16.41 -2.35 -11.38
N PHE A 632 -16.38 -1.33 -12.21
CA PHE A 632 -16.36 -1.45 -13.66
C PHE A 632 -15.27 -0.54 -14.24
N GLU A 633 -14.51 -1.06 -15.20
CA GLU A 633 -13.41 -0.34 -15.85
C GLU A 633 -13.47 -0.55 -17.37
N ILE A 634 -13.24 0.52 -18.11
CA ILE A 634 -13.15 0.52 -19.58
C ILE A 634 -11.97 1.37 -20.03
N ASP A 635 -11.06 0.77 -20.82
CA ASP A 635 -9.80 1.39 -21.26
C ASP A 635 -9.64 1.28 -22.79
N PRO A 636 -10.30 2.11 -23.58
CA PRO A 636 -10.09 2.18 -25.02
C PRO A 636 -8.76 2.86 -25.36
N SER A 637 -8.10 2.40 -26.40
CA SER A 637 -6.96 3.09 -26.99
C SER A 637 -6.90 2.90 -28.50
N TYR A 638 -6.43 3.93 -29.19
CA TYR A 638 -6.25 3.92 -30.64
C TYR A 638 -4.85 4.44 -31.01
N SER A 639 -4.15 3.67 -31.82
CA SER A 639 -2.81 4.02 -32.30
C SER A 639 -2.86 4.39 -33.78
N TRP A 640 -2.46 5.61 -34.13
CA TRP A 640 -2.37 6.07 -35.50
C TRP A 640 -0.97 6.60 -35.79
N LYS A 641 -0.24 5.89 -36.63
CA LYS A 641 1.18 6.22 -36.95
C LYS A 641 2.01 6.42 -35.67
N LYS A 642 2.43 7.67 -35.40
CA LYS A 642 3.27 8.07 -34.28
C LYS A 642 2.47 8.56 -33.07
N VAL A 643 1.15 8.61 -33.16
CA VAL A 643 0.26 9.11 -32.11
C VAL A 643 -0.59 7.95 -31.58
N ARG A 644 -0.69 7.88 -30.26
CA ARG A 644 -1.64 7.03 -29.56
C ARG A 644 -2.50 7.89 -28.65
N VAL A 645 -3.80 7.70 -28.73
CA VAL A 645 -4.78 8.26 -27.80
C VAL A 645 -5.38 7.14 -26.96
N TRP A 646 -5.65 7.41 -25.70
CA TRP A 646 -6.25 6.45 -24.79
C TRP A 646 -7.12 7.14 -23.75
N ALA A 647 -8.06 6.41 -23.19
CA ALA A 647 -8.87 6.83 -22.06
C ALA A 647 -9.00 5.68 -21.07
N SER A 648 -9.36 5.98 -19.83
CA SER A 648 -9.72 5.02 -18.80
C SER A 648 -10.84 5.61 -17.95
N ALA A 649 -11.91 4.85 -17.78
CA ALA A 649 -13.01 5.22 -16.91
C ALA A 649 -13.29 4.06 -15.96
N ARG A 650 -13.31 4.35 -14.65
CA ARG A 650 -13.54 3.39 -13.58
C ARG A 650 -14.70 3.83 -12.73
N TYR A 651 -15.67 2.98 -12.57
CA TYR A 651 -16.79 3.19 -11.66
C TYR A 651 -16.60 2.33 -10.41
N TYR A 652 -16.82 2.95 -9.27
CA TYR A 652 -16.92 2.29 -7.98
C TYR A 652 -18.32 2.52 -7.42
N SER A 653 -19.01 1.46 -7.02
CA SER A 653 -20.31 1.61 -6.35
C SER A 653 -20.13 2.19 -4.95
N SER A 654 -21.24 2.51 -4.29
CA SER A 654 -21.27 2.99 -2.90
C SER A 654 -20.48 2.09 -1.96
N GLN A 655 -19.90 2.70 -0.93
CA GLN A 655 -19.08 2.05 0.10
C GLN A 655 -19.63 2.40 1.48
N TYR A 656 -19.86 1.39 2.31
CA TYR A 656 -20.19 1.63 3.71
C TYR A 656 -18.97 2.18 4.45
N VAL A 657 -19.18 3.22 5.27
CA VAL A 657 -18.16 3.84 6.12
C VAL A 657 -18.31 3.49 7.58
N SER A 658 -19.44 2.85 7.95
CA SER A 658 -19.72 2.34 9.30
C SER A 658 -19.93 0.83 9.28
N ARG A 659 -19.47 0.14 10.33
CA ARG A 659 -19.70 -1.30 10.51
C ARG A 659 -21.17 -1.64 10.77
N THR A 660 -21.96 -0.68 11.25
CA THR A 660 -23.42 -0.78 11.35
C THR A 660 -24.12 -0.79 9.99
N ASN A 661 -23.41 -0.43 8.91
CA ASN A 661 -23.95 -0.22 7.56
C ASN A 661 -25.04 0.86 7.47
N LEU A 662 -25.08 1.78 8.41
CA LEU A 662 -26.01 2.91 8.39
C LEU A 662 -25.50 4.11 7.58
N ALA A 663 -24.19 4.27 7.50
CA ALA A 663 -23.54 5.34 6.75
C ALA A 663 -22.75 4.77 5.57
N TYR A 664 -22.87 5.43 4.43
CA TYR A 664 -22.16 5.06 3.22
C TYR A 664 -21.80 6.30 2.39
N PHE A 665 -20.80 6.19 1.55
CA PHE A 665 -20.54 7.16 0.49
C PHE A 665 -21.08 6.66 -0.84
N ALA A 666 -21.64 7.57 -1.63
CA ALA A 666 -22.16 7.30 -2.95
C ALA A 666 -21.07 6.82 -3.91
N GLY A 667 -21.45 6.06 -4.92
CA GLY A 667 -20.54 5.62 -5.97
C GLY A 667 -19.98 6.81 -6.76
N HIS A 668 -18.77 6.61 -7.30
CA HIS A 668 -18.06 7.65 -8.06
C HIS A 668 -17.31 7.07 -9.26
N TRP A 669 -16.90 7.97 -10.14
CA TRP A 669 -16.05 7.67 -11.29
C TRP A 669 -14.64 8.22 -11.06
N GLU A 670 -13.65 7.44 -11.45
CA GLU A 670 -12.29 7.92 -11.70
C GLU A 670 -12.04 7.90 -13.19
N THR A 671 -11.60 9.01 -13.75
CA THR A 671 -11.48 9.15 -15.21
C THR A 671 -10.15 9.72 -15.62
N PHE A 672 -9.58 9.11 -16.65
CA PHE A 672 -8.28 9.47 -17.21
C PHE A 672 -8.34 9.49 -18.72
N ALA A 673 -7.48 10.29 -19.33
CA ALA A 673 -7.24 10.24 -20.76
C ALA A 673 -5.77 10.55 -21.04
N GLY A 674 -5.30 10.24 -22.22
CA GLY A 674 -3.94 10.60 -22.56
C GLY A 674 -3.63 10.56 -24.04
N VAL A 675 -2.57 11.27 -24.40
CA VAL A 675 -2.00 11.30 -25.73
C VAL A 675 -0.50 10.99 -25.61
N ASP A 676 -0.05 10.01 -26.35
CA ASP A 676 1.36 9.67 -26.54
C ASP A 676 1.76 10.02 -27.98
N TRP A 677 2.75 10.87 -28.16
CA TRP A 677 3.24 11.28 -29.47
C TRP A 677 4.76 11.01 -29.61
N LYS A 678 5.15 10.10 -30.51
CA LYS A 678 6.53 9.91 -30.91
C LYS A 678 6.92 11.00 -31.91
N ILE A 679 7.49 12.09 -31.41
CA ILE A 679 7.94 13.21 -32.23
C ILE A 679 9.06 12.71 -33.15
N LEU A 680 10.06 12.05 -32.56
CA LEU A 680 11.17 11.36 -33.21
C LEU A 680 11.22 9.92 -32.68
N ASP A 681 12.02 9.06 -33.28
CA ASP A 681 12.21 7.69 -32.77
C ASP A 681 12.80 7.67 -31.37
N GLN A 682 13.63 8.68 -31.04
CA GLN A 682 14.25 8.86 -29.73
C GLN A 682 13.44 9.74 -28.78
N LEU A 683 12.49 10.55 -29.29
CA LEU A 683 11.79 11.56 -28.50
C LEU A 683 10.28 11.32 -28.48
N LYS A 684 9.75 11.08 -27.28
CA LYS A 684 8.32 10.89 -27.04
C LYS A 684 7.79 11.99 -26.10
N PHE A 685 6.69 12.59 -26.48
CA PHE A 685 5.87 13.45 -25.61
C PHE A 685 4.62 12.69 -25.17
N SER A 686 4.23 12.85 -23.91
CA SER A 686 2.97 12.32 -23.38
C SER A 686 2.26 13.40 -22.56
N ALA A 687 0.96 13.50 -22.74
CA ALA A 687 0.07 14.30 -21.90
C ALA A 687 -0.98 13.36 -21.28
N ASN A 688 -1.04 13.33 -19.95
CA ASN A 688 -1.98 12.51 -19.19
C ASN A 688 -2.96 13.43 -18.46
N PHE A 689 -4.22 13.23 -18.67
CA PHE A 689 -5.32 13.99 -18.05
C PHE A 689 -5.89 13.13 -16.92
N VAL A 690 -5.96 13.67 -15.74
CA VAL A 690 -6.53 13.03 -14.54
C VAL A 690 -7.84 13.71 -14.20
N ASN A 691 -8.84 12.93 -13.83
CA ASN A 691 -10.17 13.40 -13.44
C ASN A 691 -10.87 14.23 -14.54
N VAL A 692 -10.98 13.65 -15.73
CA VAL A 692 -11.52 14.31 -16.93
C VAL A 692 -13.00 14.71 -16.77
N LEU A 693 -13.76 13.98 -15.93
CA LEU A 693 -15.17 14.28 -15.65
C LEU A 693 -15.38 15.19 -14.45
N PHE A 694 -14.31 15.76 -13.88
CA PHE A 694 -14.40 16.70 -12.74
C PHE A 694 -15.16 16.13 -11.54
N GLN A 695 -14.97 14.86 -11.22
CA GLN A 695 -15.61 14.21 -10.09
C GLN A 695 -14.96 14.64 -8.77
N ASN A 696 -15.77 14.73 -7.71
CA ASN A 696 -15.27 15.08 -6.37
C ASN A 696 -14.90 13.85 -5.53
N GLY A 697 -14.94 12.64 -6.07
CA GLY A 697 -14.70 11.35 -5.41
C GLY A 697 -14.05 11.47 -4.03
N SER A 698 -14.82 11.29 -2.98
CA SER A 698 -14.35 11.58 -1.62
C SER A 698 -14.15 10.31 -0.85
N LYS A 699 -13.08 10.31 -0.05
CA LYS A 699 -12.81 9.28 0.95
C LYS A 699 -12.73 9.94 2.31
N GLY A 700 -13.30 9.34 3.32
CA GLY A 700 -13.27 9.86 4.68
C GLY A 700 -13.87 8.85 5.64
N SER A 701 -13.92 9.23 6.90
CA SER A 701 -14.58 8.46 7.94
C SER A 701 -15.55 9.34 8.72
N ILE A 702 -16.64 8.74 9.13
CA ILE A 702 -17.58 9.33 10.09
C ILE A 702 -17.26 8.69 11.42
N ASP A 703 -16.52 9.38 12.29
CA ASP A 703 -15.87 8.81 13.48
C ASP A 703 -16.84 8.13 14.47
N VAL A 704 -18.08 8.63 14.55
CA VAL A 704 -19.10 8.10 15.46
C VAL A 704 -20.06 7.10 14.81
N ALA A 705 -19.94 6.85 13.52
CA ALA A 705 -20.92 6.07 12.76
C ALA A 705 -21.01 4.59 13.19
N ASP A 706 -19.97 4.03 13.79
CA ASP A 706 -19.98 2.64 14.28
C ASP A 706 -20.82 2.46 15.56
N THR A 707 -21.14 3.54 16.26
CA THR A 707 -21.95 3.54 17.50
C THR A 707 -23.34 4.11 17.30
N ILE A 708 -23.63 4.75 16.15
CA ILE A 708 -24.93 5.33 15.84
C ILE A 708 -25.85 4.24 15.30
N THR A 709 -27.05 4.18 15.89
CA THR A 709 -28.13 3.27 15.49
C THR A 709 -29.23 3.97 14.68
N ASP A 710 -29.22 5.30 14.63
CA ASP A 710 -30.18 6.13 13.86
C ASP A 710 -29.45 6.98 12.82
N ALA A 711 -29.62 6.64 11.54
CA ALA A 711 -28.99 7.32 10.43
C ALA A 711 -29.35 8.81 10.32
N SER A 712 -30.51 9.24 10.86
CA SER A 712 -30.91 10.64 10.84
C SER A 712 -30.00 11.55 11.64
N LEU A 713 -29.27 11.00 12.63
CA LEU A 713 -28.28 11.72 13.43
C LEU A 713 -27.01 12.09 12.62
N LEU A 714 -26.83 11.48 11.46
CA LEU A 714 -25.71 11.76 10.57
C LEU A 714 -26.04 12.82 9.51
N GLN A 715 -27.29 13.22 9.37
CA GLN A 715 -27.67 14.28 8.44
C GLN A 715 -27.03 15.61 8.84
N ASN A 716 -26.39 16.28 7.89
CA ASN A 716 -25.61 17.50 8.11
C ASN A 716 -24.41 17.34 9.07
N TYR A 717 -23.93 16.09 9.27
CA TYR A 717 -22.74 15.84 10.05
C TYR A 717 -21.52 16.46 9.36
N VAL A 718 -20.77 17.29 10.12
CA VAL A 718 -19.53 17.91 9.62
C VAL A 718 -18.37 16.95 9.87
N MET A 719 -17.68 16.60 8.81
CA MET A 719 -16.58 15.64 8.82
C MET A 719 -15.39 16.14 8.04
N SER A 720 -14.24 15.58 8.28
CA SER A 720 -13.07 15.77 7.43
C SER A 720 -12.84 14.53 6.57
N GLY A 721 -12.32 14.74 5.36
CA GLY A 721 -12.02 13.68 4.43
C GLY A 721 -11.00 14.08 3.40
N SER A 722 -10.59 13.10 2.61
CA SER A 722 -9.77 13.33 1.41
C SER A 722 -10.64 13.31 0.16
N TYR A 723 -10.13 13.90 -0.91
CA TYR A 723 -10.78 13.88 -2.22
C TYR A 723 -9.77 13.53 -3.31
N ILE A 724 -10.26 12.99 -4.43
CA ILE A 724 -9.41 12.69 -5.58
C ILE A 724 -8.85 13.98 -6.18
N ARG A 725 -7.72 13.89 -6.87
CA ARG A 725 -7.11 15.03 -7.56
C ARG A 725 -8.15 15.73 -8.43
N PRO A 726 -8.25 17.06 -8.37
CA PRO A 726 -9.04 17.82 -9.34
C PRO A 726 -8.47 17.58 -10.74
N PHE A 727 -9.17 18.06 -11.76
CA PHE A 727 -8.65 17.98 -13.13
C PHE A 727 -7.21 18.49 -13.19
N THR A 728 -6.30 17.60 -13.62
CA THR A 728 -4.87 17.86 -13.69
C THR A 728 -4.32 17.29 -14.99
N VAL A 729 -3.34 17.97 -15.55
CA VAL A 729 -2.62 17.49 -16.73
C VAL A 729 -1.16 17.29 -16.35
N ASP A 730 -0.68 16.04 -16.54
CA ASP A 730 0.74 15.69 -16.38
C ASP A 730 1.39 15.62 -17.77
N PHE A 731 2.45 16.36 -17.97
CA PHE A 731 3.26 16.37 -19.20
C PHE A 731 4.55 15.60 -18.98
N LEU A 732 4.89 14.73 -19.92
CA LEU A 732 6.10 13.93 -19.89
C LEU A 732 6.85 14.05 -21.22
N LEU A 733 8.13 14.33 -21.15
CA LEU A 733 9.04 14.30 -22.29
C LEU A 733 10.07 13.20 -22.07
N THR A 734 10.07 12.18 -22.89
CA THR A 734 10.98 11.03 -22.79
C THR A 734 11.95 11.01 -23.96
N TYR A 735 13.25 10.98 -23.65
CA TYR A 735 14.33 10.80 -24.61
C TYR A 735 15.02 9.45 -24.39
N THR A 736 15.25 8.72 -25.47
CA THR A 736 15.89 7.40 -25.46
C THR A 736 16.99 7.34 -26.51
N PHE A 737 18.16 6.81 -26.19
CA PHE A 737 19.27 6.61 -27.12
C PHE A 737 19.93 5.28 -26.93
#